data_7e722e22c940fa7bd1acd6c3a29b1fec
#
_entry.id   7e722e22c940fa7bd1acd6c3a29b1fec
#
_cell.length_a   1.000
_cell.length_b   1.000
_cell.length_c   1.000
_cell.angle_alpha   90.00
_cell.angle_beta   90.00
_cell.angle_gamma   90.00
#
_symmetry.space_group_name_H-M   'P 1'
#
loop_
_entity.id
_entity.type
_entity.pdbx_description
1 polymer ?
#
loop_
_entity_poly.entity_id
_entity_poly.type
_entity_poly.pdbx_seq_one_letter_code
_entity_poly.pdbx_strand_id
1 'polypeptide(L)'
;MVSKCKGEMTMNKPSFHEFTYTPQQEWIEEVKKALKDDPHLYEKGTFENISLKTLYRKKDVQNLLHLKDEDLYLFVRGIDSHSASNKWNIAQRINVAVPKKANQMIKEALDNGQTSLAIELNPISTNGQNPLTVPFTELKDGVLLSNYTDLCALFKDIQLPEVPLFIPSGYTVIPLIESINTYCQQEGITLSQMVGVIGMDPLGSLAEHAQSPIPITDLYHDMAKAISFVQEKKSLLKTVLIDTKPYHMSGATAVQELAYALSTAVQYTDECLKRNIPLHHVLPHLAFSFSTSSQLFMEVSKLRAFRFLWLQAVRAFSKTIDVPLPFIHVNTSIHTLSAQDLHTNILRGTLQAFAGIIGGANSLHVYPYDAITKQSTELSNRLARNTQLMLQEESQLGRVIDPAGGSWYIESYTHELAEKAWKLFQKIESKGGMEACLKSGWIQCELQHISEKKREQLHSRNERMVGVTHYVSSSESIYEEDNAAKKDYHEYQLQLRNELAEPFLLVDAYEQQSCPESILPLNQWRKSEAFEQVRKKTKGMTIGCIELSQSKLVKQQKEFAYGFFQSGGFQCEIFSPLYHDLDTIEWLKKHPCHAYVVCGEPEQVKDMLAFLNKYKQEKLYVYVVAKSEVAGATKVINENVSAINCFTQLVRWIEVNQHV
;
A
#
# COMPACT_ATOMS: atom_id res chain seq x y z
N MET A 1 34.75 40.79 38.72
CA MET A 1 35.19 39.43 38.98
C MET A 1 34.55 38.50 38.00
N VAL A 2 35.01 38.47 36.76
CA VAL A 2 34.63 37.49 35.76
C VAL A 2 35.87 37.16 34.97
N SER A 3 36.68 36.25 35.49
CA SER A 3 37.76 35.64 34.74
C SER A 3 38.15 34.34 35.46
N LYS A 4 38.27 33.30 34.69
CA LYS A 4 38.79 31.96 35.01
C LYS A 4 37.69 30.91 35.20
N CYS A 5 37.21 30.41 34.11
CA CYS A 5 36.94 28.97 33.88
C CYS A 5 37.11 28.68 32.39
N LYS A 6 38.35 28.80 31.86
CA LYS A 6 38.77 28.10 30.65
C LYS A 6 39.42 26.79 31.08
N GLY A 7 38.61 25.83 31.46
CA GLY A 7 39.00 24.45 31.49
C GLY A 7 38.55 23.86 30.14
N GLU A 8 39.50 23.70 29.22
CA GLU A 8 39.31 22.80 28.09
C GLU A 8 39.07 21.41 28.66
N MET A 9 37.79 20.97 28.67
CA MET A 9 37.51 19.55 28.78
C MET A 9 38.02 18.92 27.49
N THR A 10 39.27 18.50 27.48
CA THR A 10 39.71 17.51 26.50
C THR A 10 38.98 16.22 26.84
N MET A 11 37.82 16.02 26.20
CA MET A 11 37.25 14.70 26.16
C MET A 11 38.25 13.79 25.46
N ASN A 12 38.97 12.99 26.24
CA ASN A 12 39.74 11.90 25.70
C ASN A 12 38.77 11.10 24.79
N LYS A 13 39.07 11.09 23.50
CA LYS A 13 38.29 10.24 22.57
C LYS A 13 38.37 8.83 23.14
N PRO A 14 37.23 8.14 23.35
CA PRO A 14 37.27 6.79 23.87
C PRO A 14 38.16 5.95 22.96
N SER A 15 39.22 5.39 23.54
CA SER A 15 40.14 4.53 22.82
C SER A 15 39.50 3.14 22.76
N PHE A 16 39.14 2.68 21.58
CA PHE A 16 38.65 1.32 21.34
C PHE A 16 39.77 0.33 21.08
N HIS A 17 41.04 0.69 21.38
CA HIS A 17 42.21 -0.17 21.17
C HIS A 17 42.24 -1.42 22.06
N GLU A 18 41.40 -1.46 23.08
CA GLU A 18 41.23 -2.64 23.96
C GLU A 18 40.40 -3.74 23.32
N PHE A 19 39.63 -3.42 22.27
CA PHE A 19 38.81 -4.40 21.55
C PHE A 19 39.57 -4.89 20.32
N THR A 20 39.83 -6.19 20.28
CA THR A 20 40.43 -6.83 19.11
C THR A 20 39.50 -6.71 17.91
N TYR A 21 40.02 -6.18 16.81
CA TYR A 21 39.26 -6.12 15.55
C TYR A 21 39.06 -7.55 15.03
N THR A 22 37.83 -7.98 15.00
CA THR A 22 37.44 -9.28 14.39
C THR A 22 37.24 -9.10 12.89
N PRO A 23 38.03 -9.77 12.03
CA PRO A 23 37.83 -9.77 10.59
C PRO A 23 36.42 -10.25 10.23
N GLN A 24 35.87 -9.72 9.15
CA GLN A 24 34.49 -10.12 8.72
C GLN A 24 34.37 -11.60 8.46
N GLN A 25 35.42 -12.23 7.95
CA GLN A 25 35.42 -13.63 7.60
C GLN A 25 35.33 -14.50 8.84
N GLU A 26 36.05 -14.18 9.89
CA GLU A 26 35.97 -14.83 11.18
C GLU A 26 34.58 -14.66 11.84
N TRP A 27 34.02 -13.46 11.77
CA TRP A 27 32.63 -13.22 12.23
C TRP A 27 31.60 -14.08 11.45
N ILE A 28 31.72 -14.16 10.12
CA ILE A 28 30.84 -15.01 9.28
C ILE A 28 31.00 -16.49 9.67
N GLU A 29 32.20 -16.96 9.90
CA GLU A 29 32.44 -18.35 10.31
C GLU A 29 31.81 -18.67 11.67
N GLU A 30 31.93 -17.78 12.64
CA GLU A 30 31.27 -17.96 13.94
C GLU A 30 29.76 -17.89 13.84
N VAL A 31 29.20 -16.98 13.03
CA VAL A 31 27.76 -16.92 12.75
C VAL A 31 27.28 -18.21 12.08
N LYS A 32 28.01 -18.73 11.09
CA LYS A 32 27.68 -20.00 10.43
C LYS A 32 27.65 -21.16 11.43
N LYS A 33 28.67 -21.26 12.29
CA LYS A 33 28.70 -22.29 13.35
C LYS A 33 27.50 -22.16 14.31
N ALA A 34 27.20 -20.95 14.78
CA ALA A 34 26.09 -20.67 15.69
C ALA A 34 24.71 -20.98 15.08
N LEU A 35 24.54 -20.69 13.79
CA LEU A 35 23.31 -20.87 13.03
C LEU A 35 23.25 -22.19 12.24
N LYS A 36 24.15 -23.12 12.51
CA LYS A 36 24.22 -24.46 11.88
C LYS A 36 24.27 -24.41 10.34
N ASP A 37 25.03 -23.47 9.79
CA ASP A 37 25.21 -23.24 8.35
C ASP A 37 23.93 -22.97 7.57
N ASP A 38 22.83 -22.53 8.22
CA ASP A 38 21.62 -22.13 7.52
C ASP A 38 21.78 -20.70 6.95
N PRO A 39 21.97 -20.53 5.62
CA PRO A 39 22.16 -19.23 5.01
C PRO A 39 20.95 -18.32 5.17
N HIS A 40 19.75 -18.85 5.30
CA HIS A 40 18.52 -18.06 5.47
C HIS A 40 18.46 -17.30 6.81
N LEU A 41 19.30 -17.65 7.77
CA LEU A 41 19.38 -16.98 9.06
C LEU A 41 20.29 -15.76 9.06
N TYR A 42 21.22 -15.61 8.09
CA TYR A 42 22.14 -14.46 7.99
C TYR A 42 22.05 -13.68 6.69
N GLU A 43 21.37 -14.19 5.65
CA GLU A 43 21.01 -13.47 4.44
C GLU A 43 19.53 -13.70 4.09
N LYS A 44 18.77 -12.64 3.97
CA LYS A 44 17.34 -12.72 3.65
C LYS A 44 17.10 -12.19 2.24
N GLY A 45 16.64 -13.08 1.35
CA GLY A 45 16.16 -12.68 0.03
C GLY A 45 14.86 -11.90 0.09
N THR A 46 14.70 -10.90 -0.76
CA THR A 46 13.48 -10.13 -0.96
C THR A 46 12.79 -10.51 -2.27
N PHE A 47 11.53 -10.08 -2.44
CA PHE A 47 10.82 -10.26 -3.72
C PHE A 47 11.47 -9.46 -4.87
N GLU A 48 12.26 -8.46 -4.54
CA GLU A 48 13.08 -7.66 -5.46
C GLU A 48 14.34 -8.43 -5.92
N ASN A 49 14.57 -9.64 -5.45
CA ASN A 49 15.82 -10.42 -5.61
C ASN A 49 17.05 -9.67 -5.04
N ILE A 50 16.87 -8.93 -3.97
CA ILE A 50 17.95 -8.31 -3.18
C ILE A 50 18.24 -9.23 -1.99
N SER A 51 19.52 -9.55 -1.77
CA SER A 51 19.96 -10.30 -0.61
C SER A 51 20.37 -9.34 0.50
N LEU A 52 19.53 -9.25 1.55
CA LEU A 52 19.79 -8.41 2.70
C LEU A 52 20.73 -9.11 3.67
N LYS A 53 21.86 -8.46 3.98
CA LYS A 53 22.84 -8.92 4.98
C LYS A 53 22.33 -8.60 6.38
N THR A 54 22.70 -9.42 7.36
CA THR A 54 22.45 -9.11 8.78
C THR A 54 23.35 -8.02 9.33
N LEU A 55 24.52 -7.76 8.70
CA LEU A 55 25.48 -6.75 9.11
C LEU A 55 26.04 -6.01 7.91
N TYR A 56 25.91 -4.69 7.91
CA TYR A 56 26.50 -3.77 6.94
C TYR A 56 27.68 -3.03 7.56
N ARG A 57 28.72 -2.82 6.77
CA ARG A 57 29.97 -2.15 7.19
C ARG A 57 30.29 -1.00 6.22
N LYS A 58 31.18 -0.09 6.63
CA LYS A 58 31.64 1.04 5.81
C LYS A 58 32.08 0.62 4.39
N LYS A 59 32.71 -0.55 4.23
CA LYS A 59 33.14 -1.05 2.92
C LYS A 59 31.99 -1.35 1.96
N ASP A 60 30.80 -1.68 2.47
CA ASP A 60 29.63 -1.99 1.64
C ASP A 60 29.10 -0.73 0.92
N VAL A 61 29.43 0.46 1.43
CA VAL A 61 28.98 1.75 0.89
C VAL A 61 30.09 2.59 0.24
N GLN A 62 31.36 2.17 0.32
CA GLN A 62 32.50 2.96 -0.16
C GLN A 62 32.45 3.32 -1.65
N ASN A 63 31.78 2.50 -2.45
CA ASN A 63 31.73 2.64 -3.91
C ASN A 63 30.39 3.13 -4.44
N LEU A 64 29.42 3.44 -3.58
CA LEU A 64 28.11 3.89 -4.00
C LEU A 64 28.19 5.27 -4.66
N LEU A 65 27.62 5.37 -5.87
CA LEU A 65 27.73 6.57 -6.70
C LEU A 65 27.15 7.80 -6.02
N HIS A 66 25.97 7.67 -5.43
CA HIS A 66 25.27 8.78 -4.76
C HIS A 66 25.96 9.31 -3.48
N LEU A 67 26.97 8.59 -2.98
CA LEU A 67 27.78 9.07 -1.85
C LEU A 67 29.10 9.74 -2.31
N LYS A 68 29.44 9.63 -3.60
CA LYS A 68 30.67 10.18 -4.19
C LYS A 68 30.42 11.45 -4.98
N ASP A 69 29.23 11.61 -5.54
CA ASP A 69 28.79 12.75 -6.32
C ASP A 69 27.99 13.68 -5.40
N GLU A 70 28.43 14.93 -5.22
CA GLU A 70 27.85 15.87 -4.27
C GLU A 70 26.41 16.25 -4.65
N ASP A 71 26.14 16.48 -5.94
CA ASP A 71 24.80 16.80 -6.43
C ASP A 71 23.84 15.65 -6.19
N LEU A 72 24.27 14.42 -6.51
CA LEU A 72 23.48 13.21 -6.25
C LEU A 72 23.22 13.01 -4.76
N TYR A 73 24.24 13.27 -3.94
CA TYR A 73 24.12 13.13 -2.49
C TYR A 73 23.04 14.04 -1.92
N LEU A 74 23.07 15.33 -2.28
CA LEU A 74 22.08 16.30 -1.83
C LEU A 74 20.66 15.96 -2.37
N PHE A 75 20.58 15.59 -3.64
CA PHE A 75 19.31 15.29 -4.29
C PHE A 75 18.61 14.03 -3.73
N VAL A 76 19.36 12.95 -3.51
CA VAL A 76 18.86 11.71 -2.89
C VAL A 76 18.29 11.97 -1.50
N ARG A 77 18.92 12.88 -0.76
CA ARG A 77 18.48 13.29 0.58
C ARG A 77 17.28 14.23 0.56
N GLY A 78 16.89 14.75 -0.60
CA GLY A 78 15.79 15.69 -0.71
C GLY A 78 16.09 17.07 -0.15
N ILE A 79 17.38 17.47 -0.20
CA ILE A 79 17.82 18.77 0.29
C ILE A 79 17.59 19.80 -0.81
N ASP A 80 16.74 20.76 -0.51
CA ASP A 80 16.51 21.96 -1.32
C ASP A 80 17.15 23.17 -0.63
N SER A 81 17.72 24.09 -1.42
CA SER A 81 18.31 25.32 -0.95
C SER A 81 17.32 26.23 -0.17
N HIS A 82 16.03 25.99 -0.33
CA HIS A 82 14.95 26.80 0.27
C HIS A 82 14.24 26.11 1.44
N SER A 83 14.55 24.83 1.75
CA SER A 83 13.90 24.06 2.79
C SER A 83 14.78 23.87 4.03
N ALA A 84 14.38 24.49 5.13
CA ALA A 84 15.06 24.33 6.43
C ALA A 84 14.54 23.16 7.27
N SER A 85 13.49 22.47 6.83
CA SER A 85 12.84 21.40 7.59
C SER A 85 12.20 20.36 6.67
N ASN A 86 12.05 19.14 7.19
CA ASN A 86 11.34 18.03 6.52
C ASN A 86 9.85 18.01 6.91
N LYS A 87 9.17 19.18 6.96
CA LYS A 87 7.75 19.22 7.23
C LYS A 87 6.98 18.77 6.01
N TRP A 88 6.05 17.84 6.21
CA TRP A 88 5.14 17.35 5.18
C TRP A 88 3.75 17.96 5.37
N ASN A 89 2.97 17.97 4.31
CA ASN A 89 1.57 18.36 4.36
C ASN A 89 0.71 17.21 4.87
N ILE A 90 -0.11 17.44 5.88
CA ILE A 90 -1.11 16.51 6.38
C ILE A 90 -2.30 16.57 5.44
N ALA A 91 -2.43 15.57 4.56
CA ALA A 91 -3.36 15.53 3.45
C ALA A 91 -4.39 14.39 3.62
N GLN A 92 -5.20 14.45 4.69
CA GLN A 92 -6.28 13.48 4.88
C GLN A 92 -7.36 13.68 3.81
N ARG A 93 -7.73 12.60 3.13
CA ARG A 93 -8.69 12.66 2.02
C ARG A 93 -10.10 12.87 2.51
N ILE A 94 -10.81 13.74 1.82
CA ILE A 94 -12.25 13.96 1.94
C ILE A 94 -12.92 13.20 0.80
N ASN A 95 -13.81 12.26 1.14
CA ASN A 95 -14.42 11.33 0.20
C ASN A 95 -15.96 11.23 0.31
N VAL A 96 -16.60 12.27 0.81
CA VAL A 96 -18.05 12.34 0.96
C VAL A 96 -18.69 12.87 -0.32
N ALA A 97 -19.73 12.21 -0.82
CA ALA A 97 -20.33 12.52 -2.12
C ALA A 97 -20.89 13.94 -2.25
N VAL A 98 -21.52 14.47 -1.20
CA VAL A 98 -22.20 15.78 -1.23
C VAL A 98 -21.23 16.92 -1.01
N PRO A 99 -21.04 17.86 -1.96
CA PRO A 99 -20.06 18.96 -1.87
C PRO A 99 -20.20 19.82 -0.61
N LYS A 100 -21.43 20.11 -0.19
CA LYS A 100 -21.70 20.90 1.02
C LYS A 100 -21.27 20.17 2.30
N LYS A 101 -21.48 18.85 2.38
CA LYS A 101 -20.99 18.02 3.48
C LYS A 101 -19.47 17.93 3.46
N ALA A 102 -18.88 17.76 2.26
CA ALA A 102 -17.43 17.77 2.08
C ALA A 102 -16.81 19.10 2.57
N ASN A 103 -17.43 20.26 2.27
CA ASN A 103 -17.00 21.55 2.78
C ASN A 103 -16.97 21.60 4.32
N GLN A 104 -18.00 21.10 4.98
CA GLN A 104 -18.03 21.04 6.45
C GLN A 104 -16.90 20.19 7.01
N MET A 105 -16.69 19.00 6.44
CA MET A 105 -15.59 18.11 6.83
C MET A 105 -14.21 18.75 6.59
N ILE A 106 -14.05 19.49 5.50
CA ILE A 106 -12.83 20.23 5.18
C ILE A 106 -12.55 21.27 6.27
N LYS A 107 -13.52 22.09 6.61
CA LYS A 107 -13.37 23.12 7.66
C LYS A 107 -12.99 22.50 9.00
N GLU A 108 -13.72 21.47 9.41
CA GLU A 108 -13.40 20.72 10.64
C GLU A 108 -11.99 20.10 10.59
N ALA A 109 -11.56 19.57 9.45
CA ALA A 109 -10.25 18.98 9.30
C ALA A 109 -9.13 20.02 9.41
N LEU A 110 -9.30 21.18 8.76
CA LEU A 110 -8.36 22.32 8.81
C LEU A 110 -8.27 22.89 10.22
N ASP A 111 -9.40 23.13 10.88
CA ASP A 111 -9.46 23.62 12.26
C ASP A 111 -8.78 22.65 13.25
N ASN A 112 -8.73 21.38 12.89
CA ASN A 112 -8.11 20.32 13.69
C ASN A 112 -6.70 19.91 13.19
N GLY A 113 -6.00 20.80 12.47
CA GLY A 113 -4.58 20.66 12.16
C GLY A 113 -4.23 19.95 10.84
N GLN A 114 -5.21 19.71 9.94
CA GLN A 114 -4.90 19.36 8.55
C GLN A 114 -4.27 20.56 7.85
N THR A 115 -3.24 20.32 7.04
CA THR A 115 -2.48 21.42 6.39
C THR A 115 -2.57 21.41 4.87
N SER A 116 -3.29 20.44 4.28
CA SER A 116 -3.51 20.34 2.83
C SER A 116 -4.92 19.86 2.54
N LEU A 117 -5.52 20.40 1.50
CA LEU A 117 -6.86 20.05 1.04
C LEU A 117 -6.79 18.87 0.07
N ALA A 118 -6.91 17.65 0.60
CA ALA A 118 -6.93 16.43 -0.20
C ALA A 118 -8.38 16.02 -0.49
N ILE A 119 -8.78 16.08 -1.75
CA ILE A 119 -10.13 15.74 -2.20
C ILE A 119 -10.05 14.51 -3.09
N GLU A 120 -10.76 13.46 -2.73
CA GLU A 120 -10.99 12.31 -3.59
C GLU A 120 -12.28 12.54 -4.37
N LEU A 121 -12.16 12.73 -5.69
CA LEU A 121 -13.32 12.91 -6.55
C LEU A 121 -13.99 11.57 -6.83
N ASN A 122 -15.32 11.61 -6.94
CA ASN A 122 -16.08 10.44 -7.38
C ASN A 122 -15.71 10.06 -8.82
N PRO A 123 -15.64 8.77 -9.16
CA PRO A 123 -15.37 8.31 -10.52
C PRO A 123 -16.26 8.93 -11.61
N ILE A 124 -17.51 9.28 -11.29
CA ILE A 124 -18.40 10.00 -12.20
C ILE A 124 -17.78 11.35 -12.57
N SER A 125 -17.31 12.11 -11.58
CA SER A 125 -16.68 13.42 -11.79
C SER A 125 -15.33 13.31 -12.49
N THR A 126 -14.50 12.31 -12.12
CA THR A 126 -13.20 12.09 -12.78
C THR A 126 -13.32 11.62 -14.22
N ASN A 127 -14.43 10.94 -14.56
CA ASN A 127 -14.73 10.46 -15.92
C ASN A 127 -15.54 11.48 -16.76
N GLY A 128 -15.95 12.62 -16.17
CA GLY A 128 -16.80 13.59 -16.84
C GLY A 128 -18.20 13.08 -17.19
N GLN A 129 -18.71 12.13 -16.40
CA GLN A 129 -20.03 11.50 -16.65
C GLN A 129 -21.16 12.31 -16.00
N ASN A 130 -22.34 12.20 -16.60
CA ASN A 130 -23.53 12.81 -16.01
C ASN A 130 -24.03 11.95 -14.82
N PRO A 131 -24.04 12.46 -13.59
CA PRO A 131 -24.44 11.69 -12.41
C PRO A 131 -25.92 11.29 -12.44
N LEU A 132 -26.77 11.92 -13.27
CA LEU A 132 -28.18 11.56 -13.42
C LEU A 132 -28.39 10.29 -14.27
N THR A 133 -27.40 9.91 -15.09
CA THR A 133 -27.47 8.74 -15.97
C THR A 133 -26.86 7.49 -15.35
N VAL A 134 -26.10 7.62 -14.26
CA VAL A 134 -25.43 6.50 -13.61
C VAL A 134 -26.34 5.84 -12.58
N PRO A 135 -26.50 4.49 -12.61
CA PRO A 135 -27.29 3.78 -11.63
C PRO A 135 -26.71 3.94 -10.21
N PHE A 136 -27.60 4.10 -9.23
CA PHE A 136 -27.26 4.22 -7.80
C PHE A 136 -26.37 3.06 -7.28
N THR A 137 -26.51 1.87 -7.83
CA THR A 137 -25.77 0.67 -7.43
C THR A 137 -24.29 0.68 -7.84
N GLU A 138 -23.91 1.56 -8.76
CA GLU A 138 -22.54 1.65 -9.31
C GLU A 138 -21.69 2.73 -8.65
N LEU A 139 -22.25 3.39 -7.65
CA LEU A 139 -21.54 4.48 -6.99
C LEU A 139 -20.41 4.02 -6.09
N LYS A 140 -19.31 4.71 -6.25
CA LYS A 140 -18.15 4.64 -5.39
C LYS A 140 -18.08 5.89 -4.50
N ASP A 141 -17.22 5.82 -3.49
CA ASP A 141 -16.91 6.97 -2.64
C ASP A 141 -16.26 8.11 -3.44
N GLY A 142 -16.27 9.30 -2.88
CA GLY A 142 -15.65 10.47 -3.47
C GLY A 142 -16.60 11.63 -3.66
N VAL A 143 -16.07 12.86 -3.69
CA VAL A 143 -16.84 14.09 -3.83
C VAL A 143 -17.37 14.23 -5.26
N LEU A 144 -18.67 14.43 -5.39
CA LEU A 144 -19.32 14.69 -6.68
C LEU A 144 -19.23 16.16 -7.01
N LEU A 145 -18.55 16.46 -8.09
CA LEU A 145 -18.56 17.78 -8.72
C LEU A 145 -19.24 17.63 -10.07
N SER A 146 -20.46 18.12 -10.17
CA SER A 146 -21.29 17.99 -11.38
C SER A 146 -21.41 19.30 -12.14
N ASN A 147 -21.28 20.43 -11.43
CA ASN A 147 -21.41 21.76 -11.98
C ASN A 147 -20.60 22.78 -11.17
N TYR A 148 -20.59 24.02 -11.63
CA TYR A 148 -19.88 25.13 -10.99
C TYR A 148 -20.43 25.44 -9.58
N THR A 149 -21.73 25.27 -9.35
CA THR A 149 -22.36 25.50 -8.04
C THR A 149 -21.85 24.51 -7.00
N ASP A 150 -21.61 23.26 -7.39
CA ASP A 150 -21.00 22.24 -6.53
C ASP A 150 -19.58 22.66 -6.09
N LEU A 151 -18.80 23.19 -7.02
CA LEU A 151 -17.45 23.69 -6.73
C LEU A 151 -17.50 24.89 -5.77
N CYS A 152 -18.41 25.84 -5.99
CA CYS A 152 -18.65 26.95 -5.09
C CYS A 152 -19.06 26.47 -3.69
N ALA A 153 -19.93 25.48 -3.61
CA ALA A 153 -20.36 24.89 -2.33
C ALA A 153 -19.21 24.19 -1.62
N LEU A 154 -18.34 23.51 -2.37
CA LEU A 154 -17.18 22.80 -1.83
C LEU A 154 -16.13 23.74 -1.21
N PHE A 155 -15.84 24.86 -1.88
CA PHE A 155 -14.77 25.79 -1.47
C PHE A 155 -15.26 26.98 -0.64
N LYS A 156 -16.56 27.05 -0.37
CA LYS A 156 -17.16 28.17 0.37
C LYS A 156 -16.44 28.46 1.70
N ASP A 157 -16.01 29.71 1.88
CA ASP A 157 -15.32 30.22 3.09
C ASP A 157 -13.99 29.48 3.40
N ILE A 158 -13.32 28.91 2.41
CA ILE A 158 -11.99 28.29 2.55
C ILE A 158 -10.95 29.25 1.96
N GLN A 159 -9.87 29.52 2.71
CA GLN A 159 -8.76 30.38 2.25
C GLN A 159 -7.82 29.57 1.35
N LEU A 160 -8.21 29.36 0.10
CA LEU A 160 -7.49 28.50 -0.85
C LEU A 160 -6.00 28.86 -1.03
N PRO A 161 -5.55 30.12 -1.03
CA PRO A 161 -4.14 30.47 -1.15
C PRO A 161 -3.26 29.95 0.01
N GLU A 162 -3.87 29.71 1.17
CA GLU A 162 -3.15 29.27 2.37
C GLU A 162 -3.03 27.74 2.49
N VAL A 163 -3.82 27.00 1.69
CA VAL A 163 -3.96 25.55 1.83
C VAL A 163 -3.59 24.84 0.53
N PRO A 164 -2.46 24.13 0.46
CA PRO A 164 -2.10 23.36 -0.72
C PRO A 164 -3.17 22.35 -1.10
N LEU A 165 -3.51 22.26 -2.39
CA LEU A 165 -4.48 21.32 -2.92
C LEU A 165 -3.83 19.96 -3.21
N PHE A 166 -4.59 18.87 -3.08
CA PHE A 166 -4.26 17.56 -3.62
C PHE A 166 -5.53 16.91 -4.19
N ILE A 167 -5.72 17.02 -5.49
CA ILE A 167 -6.93 16.55 -6.19
C ILE A 167 -6.52 15.72 -7.40
N PRO A 168 -6.57 14.38 -7.32
CA PRO A 168 -6.50 13.52 -8.50
C PRO A 168 -7.72 13.78 -9.39
N SER A 169 -7.49 14.35 -10.57
CA SER A 169 -8.57 14.85 -11.46
C SER A 169 -9.10 13.79 -12.42
N GLY A 170 -8.46 12.63 -12.54
CA GLY A 170 -8.80 11.67 -13.58
C GLY A 170 -8.65 12.27 -14.98
N TYR A 171 -9.70 12.17 -15.79
CA TYR A 171 -9.72 12.68 -17.17
C TYR A 171 -10.17 14.15 -17.27
N THR A 172 -10.60 14.77 -16.17
CA THR A 172 -11.28 16.08 -16.18
C THR A 172 -10.38 17.23 -15.71
N VAL A 173 -9.07 17.15 -15.93
CA VAL A 173 -8.10 18.16 -15.47
C VAL A 173 -8.39 19.57 -15.99
N ILE A 174 -8.70 19.72 -17.28
CA ILE A 174 -8.94 21.02 -17.92
C ILE A 174 -10.19 21.68 -17.34
N PRO A 175 -11.39 21.09 -17.46
CA PRO A 175 -12.60 21.72 -16.93
C PRO A 175 -12.51 22.00 -15.42
N LEU A 176 -11.82 21.15 -14.66
CA LEU A 176 -11.64 21.35 -13.23
C LEU A 176 -10.77 22.58 -12.93
N ILE A 177 -9.60 22.70 -13.59
CA ILE A 177 -8.70 23.84 -13.37
C ILE A 177 -9.34 25.15 -13.86
N GLU A 178 -10.04 25.14 -14.99
CA GLU A 178 -10.76 26.32 -15.52
C GLU A 178 -11.87 26.76 -14.56
N SER A 179 -12.63 25.79 -14.01
CA SER A 179 -13.66 26.10 -13.01
C SER A 179 -13.06 26.66 -11.72
N ILE A 180 -11.95 26.10 -11.24
CA ILE A 180 -11.23 26.63 -10.08
C ILE A 180 -10.68 28.03 -10.37
N ASN A 181 -10.13 28.28 -11.56
CA ASN A 181 -9.68 29.62 -11.95
C ASN A 181 -10.83 30.62 -11.96
N THR A 182 -12.01 30.27 -12.46
CA THR A 182 -13.20 31.07 -12.45
C THR A 182 -13.66 31.40 -11.03
N TYR A 183 -13.69 30.39 -10.15
CA TYR A 183 -13.98 30.57 -8.73
C TYR A 183 -12.99 31.53 -8.05
N CYS A 184 -11.69 31.30 -8.26
CA CYS A 184 -10.65 32.18 -7.72
C CYS A 184 -10.86 33.66 -8.18
N GLN A 185 -11.15 33.88 -9.46
CA GLN A 185 -11.41 35.25 -9.98
C GLN A 185 -12.61 35.92 -9.32
N GLN A 186 -13.69 35.17 -9.05
CA GLN A 186 -14.86 35.71 -8.35
C GLN A 186 -14.56 36.06 -6.89
N GLU A 187 -13.70 35.30 -6.24
CA GLU A 187 -13.25 35.56 -4.85
C GLU A 187 -12.08 36.55 -4.77
N GLY A 188 -11.66 37.16 -5.90
CA GLY A 188 -10.53 38.09 -5.94
C GLY A 188 -9.16 37.43 -5.76
N ILE A 189 -9.05 36.11 -5.96
CA ILE A 189 -7.85 35.30 -5.87
C ILE A 189 -7.28 35.08 -7.27
N THR A 190 -5.95 35.06 -7.41
CA THR A 190 -5.31 34.69 -8.67
C THR A 190 -4.83 33.25 -8.63
N LEU A 191 -4.89 32.55 -9.76
CA LEU A 191 -4.42 31.14 -9.83
C LEU A 191 -2.92 30.99 -9.48
N SER A 192 -2.15 32.09 -9.64
CA SER A 192 -0.73 32.12 -9.25
C SER A 192 -0.50 32.02 -7.74
N GLN A 193 -1.50 32.26 -6.92
CA GLN A 193 -1.45 32.11 -5.46
C GLN A 193 -1.75 30.67 -5.03
N MET A 194 -2.27 29.85 -5.95
CA MET A 194 -2.62 28.47 -5.66
C MET A 194 -1.41 27.56 -5.76
N VAL A 195 -1.27 26.66 -4.79
CA VAL A 195 -0.19 25.66 -4.74
C VAL A 195 -0.78 24.26 -4.54
N GLY A 196 -0.01 23.26 -4.92
CA GLY A 196 -0.41 21.85 -4.75
C GLY A 196 -0.54 21.10 -6.06
N VAL A 197 -1.44 20.11 -6.08
CA VAL A 197 -1.63 19.17 -7.18
C VAL A 197 -3.10 19.13 -7.58
N ILE A 198 -3.39 19.40 -8.84
CA ILE A 198 -4.65 19.05 -9.51
C ILE A 198 -4.25 18.25 -10.71
N GLY A 199 -4.02 16.94 -10.52
CA GLY A 199 -3.24 16.17 -11.46
C GLY A 199 -4.02 15.06 -12.14
N MET A 200 -3.80 14.93 -13.46
CA MET A 200 -4.26 13.79 -14.24
C MET A 200 -3.17 12.72 -14.36
N ASP A 201 -3.58 11.47 -14.50
CA ASP A 201 -2.73 10.32 -14.78
C ASP A 201 -3.40 9.40 -15.82
N PRO A 202 -3.28 9.68 -17.13
CA PRO A 202 -3.91 8.89 -18.18
C PRO A 202 -3.59 7.40 -18.12
N LEU A 203 -2.31 7.05 -17.97
CA LEU A 203 -1.87 5.65 -17.92
C LEU A 203 -2.19 4.97 -16.58
N GLY A 204 -2.11 5.70 -15.47
CA GLY A 204 -2.52 5.21 -14.16
C GLY A 204 -4.02 4.94 -14.10
N SER A 205 -4.84 5.84 -14.65
CA SER A 205 -6.30 5.65 -14.76
C SER A 205 -6.65 4.46 -15.67
N LEU A 206 -5.97 4.31 -16.81
CA LEU A 206 -6.12 3.14 -17.68
C LEU A 206 -5.72 1.86 -16.95
N ALA A 207 -4.64 1.86 -16.19
CA ALA A 207 -4.20 0.70 -15.40
C ALA A 207 -5.20 0.36 -14.27
N GLU A 208 -5.80 1.37 -13.61
CA GLU A 208 -6.75 1.17 -12.52
C GLU A 208 -8.09 0.61 -13.00
N HIS A 209 -8.60 1.13 -14.14
CA HIS A 209 -9.95 0.82 -14.62
C HIS A 209 -9.97 -0.15 -15.80
N ALA A 210 -8.83 -0.50 -16.37
CA ALA A 210 -8.67 -1.32 -17.57
C ALA A 210 -9.34 -0.74 -18.84
N GLN A 211 -9.94 0.42 -18.74
CA GLN A 211 -10.64 1.11 -19.83
C GLN A 211 -10.44 2.62 -19.71
N SER A 212 -10.34 3.29 -20.85
CA SER A 212 -10.39 4.75 -20.94
C SER A 212 -11.54 5.15 -21.87
N PRO A 213 -12.44 6.05 -21.45
CA PRO A 213 -13.52 6.57 -22.30
C PRO A 213 -12.98 7.47 -23.42
N ILE A 214 -11.74 7.95 -23.30
CA ILE A 214 -11.09 8.92 -24.19
C ILE A 214 -9.80 8.27 -24.71
N PRO A 215 -9.46 8.46 -26.01
CA PRO A 215 -8.17 8.03 -26.55
C PRO A 215 -6.99 8.62 -25.75
N ILE A 216 -5.99 7.81 -25.46
CA ILE A 216 -4.81 8.25 -24.68
C ILE A 216 -4.09 9.44 -25.36
N THR A 217 -4.07 9.47 -26.69
CA THR A 217 -3.49 10.59 -27.45
C THR A 217 -4.15 11.94 -27.14
N ASP A 218 -5.47 11.94 -26.94
CA ASP A 218 -6.25 13.15 -26.62
C ASP A 218 -6.01 13.55 -25.17
N LEU A 219 -5.87 12.57 -24.27
CA LEU A 219 -5.49 12.82 -22.88
C LEU A 219 -4.09 13.42 -22.76
N TYR A 220 -3.13 13.00 -23.61
CA TYR A 220 -1.82 13.66 -23.68
C TYR A 220 -1.92 15.11 -24.21
N HIS A 221 -2.88 15.37 -25.08
CA HIS A 221 -3.14 16.73 -25.54
C HIS A 221 -3.71 17.61 -24.41
N ASP A 222 -4.65 17.10 -23.63
CA ASP A 222 -5.21 17.79 -22.48
C ASP A 222 -4.16 17.99 -21.37
N MET A 223 -3.28 17.01 -21.14
CA MET A 223 -2.15 17.15 -20.24
C MET A 223 -1.24 18.33 -20.64
N ALA A 224 -0.89 18.44 -21.92
CA ALA A 224 -0.08 19.54 -22.43
C ALA A 224 -0.81 20.89 -22.33
N LYS A 225 -2.12 20.93 -22.61
CA LYS A 225 -2.95 22.13 -22.43
C LYS A 225 -2.99 22.55 -20.97
N ALA A 226 -3.17 21.61 -20.03
CA ALA A 226 -3.20 21.94 -18.61
C ALA A 226 -1.89 22.56 -18.12
N ILE A 227 -0.74 22.02 -18.55
CA ILE A 227 0.58 22.62 -18.26
C ILE A 227 0.66 24.02 -18.84
N SER A 228 0.30 24.22 -20.11
CA SER A 228 0.34 25.53 -20.77
C SER A 228 -0.57 26.53 -20.05
N PHE A 229 -1.77 26.14 -19.68
CA PHE A 229 -2.74 27.00 -19.00
C PHE A 229 -2.20 27.51 -17.63
N VAL A 230 -1.66 26.60 -16.80
CA VAL A 230 -1.12 27.03 -15.49
C VAL A 230 0.16 27.85 -15.64
N GLN A 231 0.97 27.59 -16.68
CA GLN A 231 2.12 28.42 -17.02
C GLN A 231 1.72 29.86 -17.43
N GLU A 232 0.73 30.00 -18.28
CA GLU A 232 0.19 31.31 -18.65
C GLU A 232 -0.32 32.13 -17.44
N LYS A 233 -0.93 31.41 -16.48
CA LYS A 233 -1.40 32.02 -15.21
C LYS A 233 -0.28 32.17 -14.17
N LYS A 234 0.96 31.81 -14.49
CA LYS A 234 2.12 31.78 -13.56
C LYS A 234 1.84 31.03 -12.27
N SER A 235 1.08 29.95 -12.35
CA SER A 235 0.73 29.11 -11.21
C SER A 235 1.76 28.02 -10.99
N LEU A 236 2.00 27.68 -9.73
CA LEU A 236 2.87 26.57 -9.30
C LEU A 236 2.12 25.25 -9.12
N LEU A 237 0.84 25.21 -9.52
CA LEU A 237 0.05 23.98 -9.49
C LEU A 237 0.67 22.89 -10.35
N LYS A 238 0.73 21.70 -9.82
CA LYS A 238 1.14 20.50 -10.55
C LYS A 238 -0.10 19.87 -11.20
N THR A 239 -0.03 19.65 -12.51
CA THR A 239 -1.19 19.22 -13.31
C THR A 239 -1.08 17.76 -13.77
N VAL A 240 0.06 17.13 -13.49
CA VAL A 240 0.31 15.73 -13.80
C VAL A 240 0.65 14.99 -12.51
N LEU A 241 -0.11 13.95 -12.21
CA LEU A 241 0.09 13.09 -11.05
C LEU A 241 0.37 11.67 -11.53
N ILE A 242 1.55 11.16 -11.27
CA ILE A 242 1.93 9.78 -11.56
C ILE A 242 1.64 8.95 -10.30
N ASP A 243 0.59 8.11 -10.33
CA ASP A 243 0.15 7.32 -9.18
C ASP A 243 0.51 5.84 -9.33
N THR A 244 1.30 5.32 -8.40
CA THR A 244 1.67 3.91 -8.38
C THR A 244 0.64 3.01 -7.68
N LYS A 245 -0.43 3.57 -7.11
CA LYS A 245 -1.46 2.83 -6.36
C LYS A 245 -2.03 1.63 -7.13
N PRO A 246 -2.40 1.70 -8.43
CA PRO A 246 -2.94 0.56 -9.16
C PRO A 246 -1.98 -0.64 -9.20
N TYR A 247 -0.69 -0.37 -9.40
CA TYR A 247 0.36 -1.38 -9.41
C TYR A 247 0.64 -1.95 -8.02
N HIS A 248 0.71 -1.08 -7.01
CA HIS A 248 0.86 -1.47 -5.62
C HIS A 248 -0.26 -2.41 -5.15
N MET A 249 -1.52 -2.06 -5.45
CA MET A 249 -2.71 -2.87 -5.13
C MET A 249 -2.72 -4.21 -5.87
N SER A 250 -2.00 -4.32 -6.99
CA SER A 250 -1.82 -5.57 -7.74
C SER A 250 -0.60 -6.38 -7.28
N GLY A 251 0.04 -5.96 -6.18
CA GLY A 251 1.15 -6.67 -5.56
C GLY A 251 2.53 -6.34 -6.13
N ALA A 252 2.71 -5.18 -6.80
CA ALA A 252 4.02 -4.73 -7.25
C ALA A 252 5.09 -4.79 -6.16
N THR A 253 6.33 -5.03 -6.56
CA THR A 253 7.50 -4.84 -5.72
C THR A 253 7.94 -3.38 -5.71
N ALA A 254 8.78 -2.98 -4.75
CA ALA A 254 9.36 -1.63 -4.73
C ALA A 254 10.11 -1.29 -6.03
N VAL A 255 10.82 -2.25 -6.60
CA VAL A 255 11.51 -2.11 -7.89
C VAL A 255 10.53 -1.86 -9.04
N GLN A 256 9.40 -2.56 -9.06
CA GLN A 256 8.36 -2.37 -10.08
C GLN A 256 7.67 -1.02 -9.94
N GLU A 257 7.28 -0.61 -8.71
CA GLU A 257 6.69 0.71 -8.47
C GLU A 257 7.63 1.84 -8.94
N LEU A 258 8.92 1.76 -8.62
CA LEU A 258 9.92 2.73 -9.06
C LEU A 258 10.07 2.80 -10.58
N ALA A 259 10.19 1.64 -11.22
CA ALA A 259 10.39 1.57 -12.67
C ALA A 259 9.14 2.04 -13.43
N TYR A 260 7.94 1.69 -12.96
CA TYR A 260 6.68 2.10 -13.60
C TYR A 260 6.43 3.59 -13.42
N ALA A 261 6.69 4.15 -12.24
CA ALA A 261 6.60 5.60 -12.01
C ALA A 261 7.57 6.37 -12.92
N LEU A 262 8.81 5.88 -13.03
CA LEU A 262 9.84 6.50 -13.87
C LEU A 262 9.48 6.43 -15.35
N SER A 263 9.07 5.26 -15.86
CA SER A 263 8.66 5.07 -17.27
C SER A 263 7.42 5.91 -17.61
N THR A 264 6.45 6.00 -16.70
CA THR A 264 5.28 6.87 -16.89
C THR A 264 5.70 8.33 -16.98
N ALA A 265 6.59 8.79 -16.09
CA ALA A 265 7.09 10.17 -16.10
C ALA A 265 7.86 10.50 -17.37
N VAL A 266 8.70 9.58 -17.85
CA VAL A 266 9.45 9.72 -19.11
C VAL A 266 8.49 9.77 -20.30
N GLN A 267 7.50 8.88 -20.36
CA GLN A 267 6.45 8.88 -21.38
C GLN A 267 5.70 10.21 -21.43
N TYR A 268 5.25 10.74 -20.29
CA TYR A 268 4.53 12.01 -20.22
C TYR A 268 5.40 13.19 -20.61
N THR A 269 6.66 13.18 -20.18
CA THR A 269 7.63 14.21 -20.58
C THR A 269 7.84 14.22 -22.09
N ASP A 270 8.05 13.05 -22.70
CA ASP A 270 8.24 12.91 -24.13
C ASP A 270 7.00 13.34 -24.93
N GLU A 271 5.80 12.97 -24.48
CA GLU A 271 4.54 13.39 -25.07
C GLU A 271 4.29 14.91 -24.99
N CYS A 272 4.71 15.56 -23.90
CA CYS A 272 4.69 17.03 -23.78
C CYS A 272 5.70 17.69 -24.72
N LEU A 273 6.92 17.17 -24.84
CA LEU A 273 7.95 17.65 -25.76
C LEU A 273 7.48 17.55 -27.22
N LYS A 274 6.85 16.44 -27.63
CA LYS A 274 6.23 16.28 -28.96
C LYS A 274 5.15 17.33 -29.24
N ARG A 275 4.52 17.88 -28.20
CA ARG A 275 3.51 18.94 -28.28
C ARG A 275 4.09 20.33 -28.08
N ASN A 276 5.41 20.48 -28.21
CA ASN A 276 6.16 21.73 -28.12
C ASN A 276 6.11 22.40 -26.72
N ILE A 277 5.91 21.63 -25.64
CA ILE A 277 6.08 22.16 -24.30
C ILE A 277 7.56 21.96 -23.90
N PRO A 278 8.31 23.02 -23.59
CA PRO A 278 9.72 22.90 -23.21
C PRO A 278 9.91 22.12 -21.91
N LEU A 279 11.00 21.36 -21.81
CA LEU A 279 11.29 20.49 -20.67
C LEU A 279 11.23 21.23 -19.31
N HIS A 280 11.77 22.45 -19.23
CA HIS A 280 11.76 23.27 -18.02
C HIS A 280 10.35 23.75 -17.63
N HIS A 281 9.35 23.67 -18.52
CA HIS A 281 7.94 23.89 -18.20
C HIS A 281 7.23 22.59 -17.80
N VAL A 282 7.69 21.43 -18.25
CA VAL A 282 7.07 20.14 -17.89
C VAL A 282 7.44 19.74 -16.46
N LEU A 283 8.74 19.73 -16.14
CA LEU A 283 9.27 19.16 -14.89
C LEU A 283 8.64 19.72 -13.60
N PRO A 284 8.39 21.05 -13.47
CA PRO A 284 7.80 21.60 -12.25
C PRO A 284 6.35 21.17 -12.02
N HIS A 285 5.65 20.73 -13.08
CA HIS A 285 4.24 20.37 -13.02
C HIS A 285 3.98 18.87 -12.82
N LEU A 286 5.03 18.06 -12.67
CA LEU A 286 4.92 16.65 -12.31
C LEU A 286 4.85 16.47 -10.80
N ALA A 287 4.00 15.54 -10.36
CA ALA A 287 3.91 15.04 -9.00
C ALA A 287 3.85 13.50 -9.03
N PHE A 288 4.31 12.87 -7.96
CA PHE A 288 4.36 11.42 -7.82
C PHE A 288 3.62 10.99 -6.58
N SER A 289 2.89 9.87 -6.68
CA SER A 289 2.18 9.26 -5.56
C SER A 289 2.66 7.82 -5.38
N PHE A 290 3.13 7.51 -4.17
CA PHE A 290 3.56 6.18 -3.78
C PHE A 290 2.75 5.65 -2.60
N SER A 291 2.66 4.33 -2.49
CA SER A 291 2.12 3.67 -1.31
C SER A 291 3.26 3.14 -0.43
N THR A 292 3.12 3.26 0.91
CA THR A 292 4.06 2.66 1.86
C THR A 292 3.46 1.42 2.50
N SER A 293 4.18 0.30 2.41
CA SER A 293 3.81 -0.98 3.00
C SER A 293 4.41 -1.19 4.40
N SER A 294 4.32 -2.41 4.93
CA SER A 294 4.84 -2.74 6.27
C SER A 294 6.36 -2.93 6.36
N GLN A 295 7.08 -2.87 5.23
CA GLN A 295 8.54 -3.06 5.21
C GLN A 295 9.27 -1.72 5.37
N LEU A 296 9.33 -1.20 6.60
CA LEU A 296 9.83 0.13 6.95
C LEU A 296 11.08 0.57 6.17
N PHE A 297 12.16 -0.16 6.26
CA PHE A 297 13.44 0.24 5.66
C PHE A 297 13.44 0.15 4.13
N MET A 298 12.68 -0.76 3.57
CA MET A 298 12.48 -0.84 2.12
C MET A 298 11.73 0.40 1.61
N GLU A 299 10.66 0.81 2.29
CA GLU A 299 9.88 1.98 1.91
C GLU A 299 10.67 3.28 2.02
N VAL A 300 11.45 3.45 3.08
CA VAL A 300 12.40 4.57 3.21
C VAL A 300 13.39 4.57 2.05
N SER A 301 14.00 3.42 1.76
CA SER A 301 14.98 3.28 0.68
C SER A 301 14.34 3.48 -0.70
N LYS A 302 13.08 3.07 -0.89
CA LYS A 302 12.31 3.27 -2.13
C LYS A 302 12.18 4.76 -2.48
N LEU A 303 11.74 5.59 -1.53
CA LEU A 303 11.56 7.02 -1.79
C LEU A 303 12.89 7.74 -2.04
N ARG A 304 13.96 7.33 -1.37
CA ARG A 304 15.31 7.82 -1.62
C ARG A 304 15.84 7.37 -3.00
N ALA A 305 15.62 6.11 -3.36
CA ALA A 305 15.98 5.56 -4.68
C ALA A 305 15.23 6.26 -5.81
N PHE A 306 13.96 6.65 -5.58
CA PHE A 306 13.20 7.38 -6.58
C PHE A 306 13.83 8.73 -6.94
N ARG A 307 14.28 9.51 -5.95
CA ARG A 307 14.97 10.78 -6.23
C ARG A 307 16.22 10.56 -7.06
N PHE A 308 17.03 9.54 -6.73
CA PHE A 308 18.20 9.17 -7.52
C PHE A 308 17.83 8.86 -8.98
N LEU A 309 16.82 8.01 -9.18
CA LEU A 309 16.35 7.61 -10.51
C LEU A 309 15.80 8.79 -11.31
N TRP A 310 15.03 9.65 -10.67
CA TRP A 310 14.45 10.84 -11.28
C TRP A 310 15.53 11.77 -11.81
N LEU A 311 16.52 12.10 -11.00
CA LEU A 311 17.64 12.93 -11.44
C LEU A 311 18.37 12.31 -12.64
N GLN A 312 18.61 11.01 -12.63
CA GLN A 312 19.27 10.32 -13.74
C GLN A 312 18.41 10.35 -15.03
N ALA A 313 17.11 10.15 -14.92
CA ALA A 313 16.21 10.21 -16.07
C ALA A 313 16.14 11.62 -16.68
N VAL A 314 16.02 12.66 -15.87
CA VAL A 314 15.99 14.04 -16.37
C VAL A 314 17.32 14.44 -16.99
N ARG A 315 18.45 14.05 -16.40
CA ARG A 315 19.79 14.28 -16.97
C ARG A 315 19.99 13.58 -18.33
N ALA A 316 19.24 12.51 -18.61
CA ALA A 316 19.24 11.89 -19.94
C ALA A 316 18.55 12.75 -21.01
N PHE A 317 17.54 13.54 -20.65
CA PHE A 317 16.92 14.52 -21.56
C PHE A 317 17.82 15.76 -21.75
N SER A 318 18.39 16.29 -20.68
CA SER A 318 19.26 17.47 -20.73
C SER A 318 20.22 17.51 -19.56
N LYS A 319 21.52 17.67 -19.85
CA LYS A 319 22.58 17.77 -18.85
C LYS A 319 22.69 19.18 -18.23
N THR A 320 22.08 20.18 -18.85
CA THR A 320 22.25 21.60 -18.50
C THR A 320 21.04 22.16 -17.73
N ILE A 321 19.97 21.39 -17.62
CA ILE A 321 18.75 21.81 -16.92
C ILE A 321 18.93 21.67 -15.42
N ASP A 322 18.43 22.66 -14.68
CA ASP A 322 18.25 22.52 -13.24
C ASP A 322 17.06 21.60 -12.97
N VAL A 323 17.31 20.49 -12.29
CA VAL A 323 16.31 19.44 -12.05
C VAL A 323 15.60 19.74 -10.73
N PRO A 324 14.28 20.06 -10.78
CA PRO A 324 13.54 20.26 -9.54
C PRO A 324 13.42 18.95 -8.75
N LEU A 325 13.45 19.05 -7.43
CA LEU A 325 13.11 17.91 -6.58
C LEU A 325 11.70 17.42 -6.90
N PRO A 326 11.48 16.11 -7.03
CA PRO A 326 10.15 15.57 -7.29
C PRO A 326 9.24 15.81 -6.10
N PHE A 327 8.02 16.31 -6.35
CA PHE A 327 6.99 16.32 -5.32
C PHE A 327 6.47 14.91 -5.12
N ILE A 328 6.62 14.38 -3.90
CA ILE A 328 6.24 13.02 -3.53
C ILE A 328 5.10 13.06 -2.53
N HIS A 329 3.92 12.62 -2.96
CA HIS A 329 2.81 12.28 -2.09
C HIS A 329 2.91 10.82 -1.67
N VAL A 330 2.60 10.52 -0.41
CA VAL A 330 2.60 9.15 0.09
C VAL A 330 1.24 8.79 0.67
N ASN A 331 0.76 7.60 0.33
CA ASN A 331 -0.40 7.00 0.98
C ASN A 331 0.07 5.81 1.84
N THR A 332 -0.50 5.61 3.00
CA THR A 332 -0.39 4.31 3.67
C THR A 332 -1.08 3.24 2.84
N SER A 333 -0.72 1.96 2.99
CA SER A 333 -1.16 0.92 2.06
C SER A 333 -2.49 0.27 2.48
N ILE A 334 -3.54 0.45 1.69
CA ILE A 334 -4.80 -0.33 1.81
C ILE A 334 -4.55 -1.83 1.60
N HIS A 335 -3.60 -2.21 0.73
CA HIS A 335 -3.24 -3.61 0.45
C HIS A 335 -2.91 -4.41 1.71
N THR A 336 -2.44 -3.74 2.78
CA THR A 336 -2.05 -4.34 4.05
C THR A 336 -3.10 -4.25 5.15
N LEU A 337 -4.22 -3.57 4.94
CA LEU A 337 -5.29 -3.47 5.92
C LEU A 337 -6.09 -4.77 6.02
N SER A 338 -6.60 -5.07 7.21
CA SER A 338 -7.45 -6.22 7.51
C SER A 338 -8.82 -5.78 8.01
N ALA A 339 -9.88 -6.41 7.50
CA ALA A 339 -11.25 -6.27 8.03
C ALA A 339 -11.44 -7.00 9.38
N GLN A 340 -10.45 -7.79 9.77
CA GLN A 340 -10.38 -8.47 11.05
C GLN A 340 -9.34 -7.78 11.90
N ASP A 341 -9.58 -7.71 13.22
CA ASP A 341 -8.70 -6.99 14.14
C ASP A 341 -8.42 -5.55 13.61
N LEU A 342 -9.51 -4.83 13.35
CA LEU A 342 -9.47 -3.49 12.73
C LEU A 342 -8.52 -2.53 13.45
N HIS A 343 -8.49 -2.57 14.80
CA HIS A 343 -7.65 -1.66 15.56
C HIS A 343 -6.15 -1.88 15.35
N THR A 344 -5.71 -3.09 14.98
CA THR A 344 -4.33 -3.36 14.59
C THR A 344 -3.93 -2.59 13.32
N ASN A 345 -4.89 -2.15 12.50
CA ASN A 345 -4.63 -1.28 11.35
C ASN A 345 -4.09 0.11 11.77
N ILE A 346 -4.42 0.60 12.98
CA ILE A 346 -3.85 1.86 13.52
C ILE A 346 -2.33 1.73 13.60
N LEU A 347 -1.84 0.61 14.14
CA LEU A 347 -0.41 0.36 14.27
C LEU A 347 0.27 0.22 12.89
N ARG A 348 -0.39 -0.47 11.94
CA ARG A 348 0.10 -0.58 10.55
C ARG A 348 0.20 0.79 9.90
N GLY A 349 -0.87 1.59 9.95
CA GLY A 349 -0.91 2.94 9.40
C GLY A 349 0.16 3.86 10.01
N THR A 350 0.38 3.78 11.32
CA THR A 350 1.41 4.56 12.01
C THR A 350 2.82 4.24 11.51
N LEU A 351 3.19 2.95 11.40
CA LEU A 351 4.51 2.55 10.91
C LEU A 351 4.72 2.89 9.44
N GLN A 352 3.67 2.79 8.63
CA GLN A 352 3.70 3.16 7.21
C GLN A 352 3.84 4.68 7.03
N ALA A 353 3.12 5.47 7.82
CA ALA A 353 3.26 6.91 7.88
C ALA A 353 4.68 7.32 8.28
N PHE A 354 5.22 6.69 9.32
CA PHE A 354 6.61 6.88 9.75
C PHE A 354 7.60 6.61 8.61
N ALA A 355 7.42 5.50 7.87
CA ALA A 355 8.28 5.16 6.73
C ALA A 355 8.23 6.25 5.64
N GLY A 356 7.05 6.73 5.28
CA GLY A 356 6.86 7.79 4.29
C GLY A 356 7.54 9.10 4.70
N ILE A 357 7.39 9.49 5.96
CA ILE A 357 7.99 10.71 6.52
C ILE A 357 9.53 10.62 6.52
N ILE A 358 10.09 9.54 7.06
CA ILE A 358 11.54 9.33 7.09
C ILE A 358 12.11 9.23 5.66
N GLY A 359 11.35 8.66 4.73
CA GLY A 359 11.70 8.62 3.31
C GLY A 359 11.61 9.99 2.60
N GLY A 360 11.10 11.04 3.28
CA GLY A 360 11.03 12.41 2.76
C GLY A 360 9.83 12.68 1.87
N ALA A 361 8.64 12.24 2.27
CA ALA A 361 7.38 12.62 1.64
C ALA A 361 7.10 14.13 1.80
N ASN A 362 6.61 14.79 0.74
CA ASN A 362 6.17 16.18 0.79
C ASN A 362 4.72 16.31 1.30
N SER A 363 3.93 15.26 1.10
CA SER A 363 2.51 15.20 1.49
C SER A 363 2.17 13.75 1.87
N LEU A 364 1.31 13.57 2.87
CA LEU A 364 0.98 12.24 3.38
C LEU A 364 -0.52 12.09 3.63
N HIS A 365 -1.07 10.97 3.16
CA HIS A 365 -2.39 10.46 3.54
C HIS A 365 -2.27 9.19 4.35
N VAL A 366 -2.87 9.16 5.53
CA VAL A 366 -3.03 7.95 6.35
C VAL A 366 -4.45 7.45 6.20
N TYR A 367 -4.63 6.23 5.66
CA TYR A 367 -5.95 5.64 5.60
C TYR A 367 -6.49 5.39 7.01
N PRO A 368 -7.75 5.74 7.28
CA PRO A 368 -8.44 5.34 8.50
C PRO A 368 -8.36 3.82 8.71
N TYR A 369 -8.31 3.38 9.96
CA TYR A 369 -8.15 1.95 10.28
C TYR A 369 -9.31 1.08 9.77
N ASP A 370 -10.47 1.68 9.55
CA ASP A 370 -11.71 1.09 9.05
C ASP A 370 -11.98 1.36 7.56
N ALA A 371 -11.03 1.93 6.81
CA ALA A 371 -11.19 2.34 5.42
C ALA A 371 -11.66 1.21 4.48
N ILE A 372 -11.41 -0.05 4.85
CA ILE A 372 -11.83 -1.21 4.05
C ILE A 372 -13.25 -1.71 4.38
N THR A 373 -13.88 -1.17 5.40
CA THR A 373 -15.27 -1.50 5.78
C THR A 373 -16.29 -0.57 5.14
N LYS A 374 -15.85 0.34 4.26
CA LYS A 374 -16.62 1.37 3.54
C LYS A 374 -17.26 2.45 4.42
N GLN A 375 -16.93 2.50 5.70
CA GLN A 375 -17.40 3.55 6.60
C GLN A 375 -16.25 4.05 7.48
N SER A 376 -15.56 5.06 6.99
CA SER A 376 -14.69 5.83 7.88
C SER A 376 -15.53 6.65 8.83
N THR A 377 -15.41 6.36 10.12
CA THR A 377 -16.08 7.13 11.17
C THR A 377 -15.34 8.45 11.43
N GLU A 378 -16.01 9.42 12.04
CA GLU A 378 -15.35 10.65 12.52
C GLU A 378 -14.15 10.32 13.41
N LEU A 379 -14.30 9.32 14.30
CA LEU A 379 -13.21 8.87 15.17
C LEU A 379 -12.03 8.32 14.36
N SER A 380 -12.27 7.48 13.38
CA SER A 380 -11.21 6.86 12.58
C SER A 380 -10.45 7.90 11.72
N ASN A 381 -11.17 8.86 11.14
CA ASN A 381 -10.60 10.00 10.42
C ASN A 381 -9.74 10.88 11.35
N ARG A 382 -10.25 11.16 12.57
CA ARG A 382 -9.50 11.90 13.59
C ARG A 382 -8.23 11.17 14.01
N LEU A 383 -8.29 9.85 14.23
CA LEU A 383 -7.11 9.05 14.61
C LEU A 383 -6.07 9.02 13.48
N ALA A 384 -6.50 8.90 12.24
CA ALA A 384 -5.60 8.94 11.08
C ALA A 384 -4.88 10.30 10.96
N ARG A 385 -5.59 11.41 11.15
CA ARG A 385 -4.98 12.75 11.20
C ARG A 385 -4.05 12.91 12.41
N ASN A 386 -4.50 12.52 13.58
CA ASN A 386 -3.72 12.63 14.82
C ASN A 386 -2.44 11.80 14.77
N THR A 387 -2.41 10.68 14.05
CA THR A 387 -1.19 9.90 13.79
C THR A 387 -0.11 10.81 13.16
N GLN A 388 -0.47 11.61 12.18
CA GLN A 388 0.47 12.52 11.52
C GLN A 388 0.87 13.67 12.43
N LEU A 389 -0.07 14.25 13.18
CA LEU A 389 0.20 15.33 14.14
C LEU A 389 1.14 14.88 15.25
N MET A 390 0.95 13.67 15.81
CA MET A 390 1.84 13.11 16.83
C MET A 390 3.27 12.91 16.26
N LEU A 391 3.39 12.42 15.03
CA LEU A 391 4.69 12.23 14.38
C LEU A 391 5.37 13.56 14.10
N GLN A 392 4.62 14.63 13.81
CA GLN A 392 5.15 15.97 13.53
C GLN A 392 5.47 16.75 14.80
N GLU A 393 4.57 16.80 15.77
CA GLU A 393 4.65 17.70 16.92
C GLU A 393 5.30 17.04 18.15
N GLU A 394 4.93 15.80 18.47
CA GLU A 394 5.48 15.09 19.64
C GLU A 394 6.78 14.36 19.29
N SER A 395 6.81 13.59 18.20
CA SER A 395 8.00 12.86 17.75
C SER A 395 8.99 13.74 17.00
N GLN A 396 8.58 14.94 16.58
CA GLN A 396 9.40 15.97 15.94
C GLN A 396 10.17 15.50 14.70
N LEU A 397 9.60 14.57 13.93
CA LEU A 397 10.28 13.94 12.79
C LEU A 397 10.58 14.93 11.65
N GLY A 398 9.88 16.06 11.59
CA GLY A 398 10.10 17.09 10.59
C GLY A 398 11.32 18.01 10.86
N ARG A 399 12.04 17.83 11.96
CA ARG A 399 13.17 18.71 12.30
C ARG A 399 14.45 18.40 11.55
N VAL A 400 14.61 17.20 11.03
CA VAL A 400 15.83 16.75 10.35
C VAL A 400 15.47 16.22 8.97
N ILE A 401 16.17 16.69 7.95
CA ILE A 401 16.04 16.17 6.59
C ILE A 401 16.82 14.86 6.48
N ASP A 402 16.19 13.82 5.92
CA ASP A 402 16.76 12.50 5.68
C ASP A 402 17.46 11.90 6.91
N PRO A 403 16.76 11.67 8.02
CA PRO A 403 17.36 11.12 9.24
C PRO A 403 17.91 9.70 9.07
N ALA A 404 17.51 8.98 8.02
CA ALA A 404 18.03 7.66 7.66
C ALA A 404 19.36 7.72 6.89
N GLY A 405 19.74 8.89 6.40
CA GLY A 405 20.97 9.12 5.64
C GLY A 405 22.22 8.82 6.45
N GLY A 406 23.20 8.16 5.83
CA GLY A 406 24.45 7.72 6.46
C GLY A 406 24.38 6.33 7.11
N SER A 407 23.21 5.72 7.22
CA SER A 407 23.08 4.30 7.59
C SER A 407 23.61 3.42 6.45
N TRP A 408 24.66 2.64 6.69
CA TRP A 408 25.24 1.76 5.66
C TRP A 408 24.22 0.79 5.07
N TYR A 409 23.28 0.33 5.86
CA TYR A 409 22.17 -0.52 5.41
C TYR A 409 21.23 0.23 4.44
N ILE A 410 20.75 1.41 4.85
CA ILE A 410 19.83 2.21 4.04
C ILE A 410 20.50 2.69 2.75
N GLU A 411 21.75 3.15 2.82
CA GLU A 411 22.49 3.60 1.64
C GLU A 411 22.69 2.44 0.62
N SER A 412 23.11 1.26 1.10
CA SER A 412 23.26 0.07 0.26
C SER A 412 21.92 -0.34 -0.36
N TYR A 413 20.85 -0.39 0.44
CA TYR A 413 19.54 -0.80 -0.01
C TYR A 413 18.92 0.20 -1.01
N THR A 414 19.10 1.51 -0.78
CA THR A 414 18.73 2.57 -1.72
C THR A 414 19.39 2.37 -3.09
N HIS A 415 20.68 2.08 -3.10
CA HIS A 415 21.44 1.86 -4.33
C HIS A 415 20.98 0.60 -5.07
N GLU A 416 20.83 -0.52 -4.38
CA GLU A 416 20.40 -1.78 -4.99
C GLU A 416 18.98 -1.69 -5.57
N LEU A 417 18.05 -1.02 -4.87
CA LEU A 417 16.71 -0.74 -5.41
C LEU A 417 16.78 0.11 -6.68
N ALA A 418 17.59 1.18 -6.65
CA ALA A 418 17.75 2.07 -7.78
C ALA A 418 18.37 1.34 -8.98
N GLU A 419 19.42 0.53 -8.79
CA GLU A 419 20.05 -0.22 -9.86
C GLU A 419 19.07 -1.21 -10.54
N LYS A 420 18.32 -1.96 -9.74
CA LYS A 420 17.32 -2.91 -10.27
C LYS A 420 16.14 -2.22 -10.95
N ALA A 421 15.67 -1.11 -10.38
CA ALA A 421 14.59 -0.32 -10.98
C ALA A 421 15.05 0.32 -12.29
N TRP A 422 16.28 0.80 -12.39
CA TRP A 422 16.85 1.31 -13.63
C TRP A 422 16.93 0.25 -14.72
N LYS A 423 17.38 -0.96 -14.40
CA LYS A 423 17.39 -2.09 -15.34
C LYS A 423 15.99 -2.45 -15.84
N LEU A 424 15.00 -2.43 -14.94
CA LEU A 424 13.61 -2.70 -15.31
C LEU A 424 13.04 -1.55 -16.16
N PHE A 425 13.32 -0.31 -15.82
CA PHE A 425 12.98 0.87 -16.61
C PHE A 425 13.53 0.75 -18.06
N GLN A 426 14.84 0.46 -18.21
CA GLN A 426 15.44 0.25 -19.53
C GLN A 426 14.75 -0.88 -20.31
N LYS A 427 14.32 -1.95 -19.65
CA LYS A 427 13.57 -3.05 -20.28
C LYS A 427 12.20 -2.57 -20.77
N ILE A 428 11.50 -1.71 -20.02
CA ILE A 428 10.23 -1.12 -20.42
C ILE A 428 10.43 -0.21 -21.64
N GLU A 429 11.41 0.68 -21.58
CA GLU A 429 11.72 1.59 -22.69
C GLU A 429 12.09 0.82 -23.98
N SER A 430 12.86 -0.26 -23.87
CA SER A 430 13.19 -1.13 -25.01
C SER A 430 11.97 -1.81 -25.66
N LYS A 431 10.85 -1.88 -24.94
CA LYS A 431 9.56 -2.43 -25.42
C LYS A 431 8.59 -1.36 -25.96
N GLY A 432 9.02 -0.12 -26.02
CA GLY A 432 8.21 1.00 -26.52
C GLY A 432 7.57 1.87 -25.43
N GLY A 433 8.06 1.79 -24.19
CA GLY A 433 7.62 2.60 -23.07
C GLY A 433 6.42 2.02 -22.29
N MET A 434 5.94 2.79 -21.33
CA MET A 434 4.91 2.33 -20.38
C MET A 434 3.58 2.01 -21.09
N GLU A 435 3.13 2.89 -21.99
CA GLU A 435 1.87 2.70 -22.73
C GLU A 435 1.87 1.40 -23.54
N ALA A 436 2.93 1.15 -24.32
CA ALA A 436 3.05 -0.07 -25.12
C ALA A 436 3.07 -1.33 -24.23
N CYS A 437 3.75 -1.28 -23.09
CA CYS A 437 3.81 -2.38 -22.14
C CYS A 437 2.46 -2.65 -21.46
N LEU A 438 1.65 -1.62 -21.17
CA LEU A 438 0.28 -1.78 -20.65
C LEU A 438 -0.65 -2.37 -21.72
N LYS A 439 -0.62 -1.83 -22.95
CA LYS A 439 -1.46 -2.29 -24.07
C LYS A 439 -1.15 -3.73 -24.49
N SER A 440 0.11 -4.13 -24.45
CA SER A 440 0.51 -5.51 -24.75
C SER A 440 0.22 -6.53 -23.65
N GLY A 441 -0.19 -6.09 -22.45
CA GLY A 441 -0.40 -6.95 -21.29
C GLY A 441 0.89 -7.39 -20.57
N TRP A 442 2.04 -6.85 -20.98
CA TRP A 442 3.32 -7.25 -20.39
C TRP A 442 3.44 -6.86 -18.90
N ILE A 443 3.01 -5.65 -18.54
CA ILE A 443 2.96 -5.19 -17.11
C ILE A 443 2.07 -6.11 -16.28
N GLN A 444 0.91 -6.48 -16.81
CA GLN A 444 -0.06 -7.36 -16.16
C GLN A 444 0.54 -8.74 -15.86
N CYS A 445 1.26 -9.32 -16.84
CA CYS A 445 1.94 -10.61 -16.66
C CYS A 445 3.06 -10.55 -15.60
N GLU A 446 3.90 -9.50 -15.61
CA GLU A 446 4.97 -9.32 -14.63
C GLU A 446 4.39 -9.15 -13.21
N LEU A 447 3.30 -8.41 -13.06
CA LEU A 447 2.60 -8.22 -11.77
C LEU A 447 1.94 -9.52 -11.30
N GLN A 448 1.26 -10.24 -12.18
CA GLN A 448 0.62 -11.51 -11.85
C GLN A 448 1.64 -12.52 -11.29
N HIS A 449 2.78 -12.68 -11.95
CA HIS A 449 3.83 -13.59 -11.50
C HIS A 449 4.33 -13.30 -10.07
N ILE A 450 4.54 -12.01 -9.75
CA ILE A 450 4.95 -11.60 -8.40
C ILE A 450 3.82 -11.74 -7.39
N SER A 451 2.61 -11.37 -7.78
CA SER A 451 1.41 -11.47 -6.95
C SER A 451 1.14 -12.91 -6.53
N GLU A 452 1.26 -13.87 -7.44
CA GLU A 452 1.12 -15.30 -7.16
C GLU A 452 2.13 -15.77 -6.11
N LYS A 453 3.41 -15.42 -6.26
CA LYS A 453 4.45 -15.73 -5.27
C LYS A 453 4.15 -15.13 -3.89
N LYS A 454 3.71 -13.86 -3.85
CA LYS A 454 3.34 -13.19 -2.58
C LYS A 454 2.13 -13.87 -1.93
N ARG A 455 1.11 -14.21 -2.72
CA ARG A 455 -0.06 -14.95 -2.23
C ARG A 455 0.32 -16.33 -1.71
N GLU A 456 1.18 -17.06 -2.39
CA GLU A 456 1.65 -18.37 -1.96
C GLU A 456 2.36 -18.30 -0.59
N GLN A 457 3.27 -17.36 -0.38
CA GLN A 457 3.93 -17.13 0.90
C GLN A 457 2.93 -16.76 2.02
N LEU A 458 1.92 -15.96 1.69
CA LEU A 458 0.89 -15.59 2.64
C LEU A 458 -0.06 -16.76 2.95
N HIS A 459 -0.52 -17.48 1.91
CA HIS A 459 -1.45 -18.61 2.04
C HIS A 459 -0.83 -19.81 2.75
N SER A 460 0.50 -20.00 2.64
CA SER A 460 1.26 -20.99 3.43
C SER A 460 1.62 -20.48 4.82
N ARG A 461 1.25 -19.24 5.19
CA ARG A 461 1.57 -18.59 6.47
C ARG A 461 3.07 -18.32 6.70
N ASN A 462 3.91 -18.44 5.66
CA ASN A 462 5.32 -18.08 5.72
C ASN A 462 5.50 -16.57 5.84
N GLU A 463 4.63 -15.76 5.21
CA GLU A 463 4.51 -14.35 5.52
C GLU A 463 3.59 -14.16 6.73
N ARG A 464 4.13 -13.55 7.79
CA ARG A 464 3.40 -13.32 9.04
C ARG A 464 2.61 -12.01 8.96
N MET A 465 1.30 -12.09 9.16
CA MET A 465 0.41 -10.95 9.31
C MET A 465 -0.36 -11.10 10.62
N VAL A 466 -0.09 -10.21 11.59
CA VAL A 466 -0.70 -10.24 12.93
C VAL A 466 -2.22 -10.08 12.82
N GLY A 467 -2.97 -10.89 13.57
CA GLY A 467 -4.44 -10.91 13.54
C GLY A 467 -5.04 -11.63 12.33
N VAL A 468 -4.22 -12.01 11.31
CA VAL A 468 -4.68 -12.69 10.08
C VAL A 468 -4.08 -14.08 9.96
N THR A 469 -2.79 -14.20 9.70
CA THR A 469 -2.11 -15.50 9.57
C THR A 469 -1.59 -16.01 10.91
N HIS A 470 -1.25 -15.10 11.84
CA HIS A 470 -0.70 -15.41 13.15
C HIS A 470 -1.35 -14.52 14.22
N TYR A 471 -1.33 -14.97 15.47
CA TYR A 471 -1.85 -14.24 16.63
C TYR A 471 -3.30 -13.79 16.44
N VAL A 472 -4.13 -14.70 15.98
CA VAL A 472 -5.54 -14.44 15.67
C VAL A 472 -6.36 -14.42 16.96
N SER A 473 -7.22 -13.41 17.10
CA SER A 473 -8.24 -13.37 18.18
C SER A 473 -9.45 -14.21 17.79
N SER A 474 -9.88 -15.10 18.67
CA SER A 474 -11.07 -15.94 18.45
C SER A 474 -12.39 -15.21 18.76
N SER A 475 -12.32 -14.04 19.39
CA SER A 475 -13.49 -13.28 19.89
C SER A 475 -13.97 -12.20 18.93
N GLU A 476 -13.26 -11.93 17.81
CA GLU A 476 -13.60 -10.84 16.90
C GLU A 476 -14.63 -11.23 15.85
N SER A 477 -15.65 -10.37 15.73
CA SER A 477 -16.63 -10.43 14.66
C SER A 477 -16.04 -9.81 13.37
N ILE A 478 -16.38 -10.39 12.23
CA ILE A 478 -16.13 -9.77 10.92
C ILE A 478 -17.10 -8.58 10.81
N TYR A 479 -16.59 -7.38 10.58
CA TYR A 479 -17.42 -6.21 10.33
C TYR A 479 -18.20 -6.38 9.03
N GLU A 480 -19.51 -6.16 9.09
CA GLU A 480 -20.40 -6.17 7.92
C GLU A 480 -20.49 -4.75 7.33
N GLU A 481 -20.63 -4.69 6.00
CA GLU A 481 -20.73 -3.41 5.28
C GLU A 481 -22.04 -2.69 5.66
N ASP A 482 -21.97 -1.39 5.98
CA ASP A 482 -23.16 -0.55 6.17
C ASP A 482 -23.45 0.28 4.89
N ASN A 483 -24.75 0.56 4.64
CA ASN A 483 -25.26 1.20 3.44
C ASN A 483 -25.49 2.72 3.57
N ALA A 484 -24.90 3.39 4.59
CA ALA A 484 -25.18 4.81 4.85
C ALA A 484 -24.73 5.75 3.73
N ALA A 485 -23.56 5.50 3.11
CA ALA A 485 -23.10 6.30 1.97
C ALA A 485 -24.07 6.31 0.78
N LYS A 486 -24.82 5.23 0.58
CA LYS A 486 -25.83 5.13 -0.47
C LYS A 486 -27.00 6.05 -0.24
N LYS A 487 -27.33 6.39 1.01
CA LYS A 487 -28.48 7.25 1.35
C LYS A 487 -28.20 8.72 1.04
N ASP A 488 -26.99 9.19 1.36
CA ASP A 488 -26.56 10.56 1.12
C ASP A 488 -26.53 10.91 -0.37
N TYR A 489 -26.16 9.95 -1.20
CA TYR A 489 -26.16 10.14 -2.65
C TYR A 489 -27.57 10.20 -3.24
N HIS A 490 -28.50 9.41 -2.75
CA HIS A 490 -29.89 9.47 -3.22
C HIS A 490 -30.53 10.83 -2.95
N GLU A 491 -30.26 11.41 -1.78
CA GLU A 491 -30.66 12.79 -1.48
C GLU A 491 -30.04 13.79 -2.45
N TYR A 492 -28.76 13.66 -2.74
CA TYR A 492 -28.07 14.54 -3.68
C TYR A 492 -28.58 14.40 -5.12
N GLN A 493 -28.85 13.19 -5.60
CA GLN A 493 -29.49 13.00 -6.92
C GLN A 493 -30.86 13.64 -7.00
N LEU A 494 -31.66 13.59 -5.93
CA LEU A 494 -32.95 14.25 -5.88
C LEU A 494 -32.81 15.78 -5.92
N GLN A 495 -31.79 16.34 -5.26
CA GLN A 495 -31.47 17.77 -5.35
C GLN A 495 -31.07 18.17 -6.77
N LEU A 496 -30.15 17.45 -7.41
CA LEU A 496 -29.72 17.69 -8.78
C LEU A 496 -30.88 17.65 -9.79
N ARG A 497 -31.83 16.74 -9.63
CA ARG A 497 -33.03 16.67 -10.48
C ARG A 497 -33.95 17.87 -10.33
N ASN A 498 -33.96 18.48 -9.15
CA ASN A 498 -34.80 19.64 -8.86
C ASN A 498 -34.13 21.00 -9.23
N GLU A 499 -32.79 21.00 -9.35
CA GLU A 499 -31.97 22.22 -9.66
C GLU A 499 -31.63 22.35 -11.16
N LEU A 500 -32.42 21.82 -12.04
CA LEU A 500 -32.29 21.57 -13.49
C LEU A 500 -31.90 22.77 -14.39
N ALA A 501 -30.99 23.66 -14.05
CA ALA A 501 -30.78 24.86 -14.86
C ALA A 501 -29.34 25.09 -15.41
N GLU A 502 -28.30 24.40 -14.99
CA GLU A 502 -26.94 24.68 -15.49
C GLU A 502 -26.28 23.44 -16.12
N PRO A 503 -25.66 23.60 -17.31
CA PRO A 503 -24.96 22.49 -17.97
C PRO A 503 -23.78 22.03 -17.13
N PHE A 504 -23.55 20.74 -17.10
CA PHE A 504 -22.42 20.10 -16.44
C PHE A 504 -21.11 20.58 -17.08
N LEU A 505 -20.36 21.41 -16.41
CA LEU A 505 -19.06 21.91 -16.87
C LEU A 505 -18.04 20.81 -17.24
N LEU A 506 -18.29 19.59 -16.74
CA LEU A 506 -17.40 18.46 -16.94
C LEU A 506 -17.81 17.53 -18.09
N VAL A 507 -19.08 17.56 -18.54
CA VAL A 507 -19.67 16.56 -19.42
C VAL A 507 -19.61 16.91 -20.91
N ASP A 508 -19.73 18.18 -21.26
CA ASP A 508 -19.84 18.61 -22.68
C ASP A 508 -18.61 18.31 -23.54
N ALA A 509 -17.46 18.03 -22.93
CA ALA A 509 -16.22 17.79 -23.68
C ALA A 509 -16.14 16.38 -24.30
N TYR A 510 -16.89 15.37 -23.79
CA TYR A 510 -16.60 13.97 -24.09
C TYR A 510 -17.78 13.12 -24.56
N GLU A 511 -19.00 13.66 -24.69
CA GLU A 511 -20.22 12.87 -25.04
C GLU A 511 -20.23 12.21 -26.45
N GLN A 512 -19.23 12.45 -27.29
CA GLN A 512 -19.31 12.05 -28.70
C GLN A 512 -18.17 11.16 -29.25
N GLN A 513 -17.26 10.67 -28.43
CA GLN A 513 -16.14 9.86 -28.95
C GLN A 513 -16.28 8.36 -28.71
N SER A 514 -16.45 7.65 -29.79
CA SER A 514 -16.83 6.26 -29.92
C SER A 514 -15.66 5.31 -30.15
N CYS A 515 -14.71 5.17 -29.24
CA CYS A 515 -13.88 3.95 -29.15
C CYS A 515 -13.14 3.95 -27.81
N PRO A 516 -13.67 3.31 -26.78
CA PRO A 516 -12.95 3.17 -25.51
C PRO A 516 -11.67 2.34 -25.74
N GLU A 517 -10.54 2.84 -25.28
CA GLU A 517 -9.34 2.03 -25.19
C GLU A 517 -9.47 1.06 -24.02
N SER A 518 -9.09 -0.20 -24.26
CA SER A 518 -9.13 -1.22 -23.22
C SER A 518 -7.83 -2.01 -23.16
N ILE A 519 -7.45 -2.41 -21.95
CA ILE A 519 -6.31 -3.27 -21.67
C ILE A 519 -6.73 -4.46 -20.81
N LEU A 520 -5.86 -5.44 -20.65
CA LEU A 520 -6.06 -6.47 -19.65
C LEU A 520 -6.11 -5.84 -18.26
N PRO A 521 -7.12 -6.16 -17.42
CA PRO A 521 -7.23 -5.58 -16.10
C PRO A 521 -6.08 -6.01 -15.17
N LEU A 522 -5.67 -5.10 -14.30
CA LEU A 522 -4.80 -5.43 -13.19
C LEU A 522 -5.60 -6.15 -12.09
N ASN A 523 -5.06 -7.26 -11.61
CA ASN A 523 -5.69 -8.03 -10.53
C ASN A 523 -5.34 -7.43 -9.17
N GLN A 524 -6.13 -6.46 -8.72
CA GLN A 524 -5.99 -5.84 -7.39
C GLN A 524 -6.50 -6.77 -6.29
N TRP A 525 -5.82 -6.79 -5.14
CA TRP A 525 -6.17 -7.65 -4.01
C TRP A 525 -5.63 -7.10 -2.68
N ARG A 526 -6.16 -7.58 -1.56
CA ARG A 526 -5.66 -7.29 -0.21
C ARG A 526 -5.08 -8.54 0.44
N LYS A 527 -4.01 -8.36 1.22
CA LYS A 527 -3.32 -9.48 1.88
C LYS A 527 -4.25 -10.34 2.76
N SER A 528 -5.17 -9.72 3.46
CA SER A 528 -6.10 -10.42 4.38
C SER A 528 -7.32 -11.04 3.69
N GLU A 529 -7.63 -10.66 2.46
CA GLU A 529 -8.90 -10.94 1.80
C GLU A 529 -9.26 -12.44 1.73
N ALA A 530 -8.31 -13.28 1.34
CA ALA A 530 -8.54 -14.72 1.23
C ALA A 530 -8.88 -15.35 2.59
N PHE A 531 -8.21 -14.92 3.66
CA PHE A 531 -8.50 -15.38 5.02
C PHE A 531 -9.86 -14.86 5.52
N GLU A 532 -10.21 -13.61 5.21
CA GLU A 532 -11.53 -13.03 5.52
C GLU A 532 -12.66 -13.81 4.86
N GLN A 533 -12.52 -14.14 3.58
CA GLN A 533 -13.50 -14.94 2.84
C GLN A 533 -13.67 -16.34 3.42
N VAL A 534 -12.58 -17.00 3.78
CA VAL A 534 -12.63 -18.31 4.43
C VAL A 534 -13.32 -18.22 5.77
N ARG A 535 -12.95 -17.27 6.64
CA ARG A 535 -13.52 -17.11 7.99
C ARG A 535 -15.03 -16.81 7.97
N LYS A 536 -15.54 -16.12 6.95
CA LYS A 536 -16.99 -15.96 6.76
C LYS A 536 -17.69 -17.31 6.61
N LYS A 537 -17.06 -18.25 5.90
CA LYS A 537 -17.62 -19.60 5.66
C LYS A 537 -17.43 -20.58 6.82
N THR A 538 -16.41 -20.38 7.62
CA THR A 538 -16.04 -21.29 8.72
C THR A 538 -16.59 -20.85 10.07
N LYS A 539 -17.37 -19.77 10.12
CA LYS A 539 -17.98 -19.27 11.35
C LYS A 539 -18.80 -20.37 12.04
N GLY A 540 -18.46 -20.68 13.29
CA GLY A 540 -19.10 -21.72 14.09
C GLY A 540 -18.58 -23.14 13.81
N MET A 541 -17.63 -23.34 12.89
CA MET A 541 -17.03 -24.66 12.66
C MET A 541 -15.96 -24.98 13.71
N THR A 542 -15.95 -26.23 14.14
CA THR A 542 -15.05 -26.74 15.19
C THR A 542 -14.08 -27.77 14.65
N ILE A 543 -12.84 -27.75 15.17
CA ILE A 543 -11.79 -28.73 14.91
C ILE A 543 -11.39 -29.40 16.22
N GLY A 544 -11.50 -30.71 16.27
CA GLY A 544 -11.04 -31.50 17.41
C GLY A 544 -9.53 -31.77 17.31
N CYS A 545 -8.75 -31.31 18.27
CA CYS A 545 -7.31 -31.57 18.35
C CYS A 545 -7.04 -32.78 19.30
N ILE A 546 -6.64 -33.89 18.73
CA ILE A 546 -6.33 -35.11 19.46
C ILE A 546 -4.82 -35.14 19.77
N GLU A 547 -4.47 -35.01 21.04
CA GLU A 547 -3.10 -35.02 21.56
C GLU A 547 -2.77 -36.38 22.11
N LEU A 548 -1.84 -37.13 21.48
CA LEU A 548 -1.54 -38.52 21.84
C LEU A 548 -0.46 -38.67 22.93
N SER A 549 0.32 -37.63 23.21
CA SER A 549 1.28 -37.61 24.31
C SER A 549 1.60 -36.19 24.75
N GLN A 550 2.33 -36.05 25.87
CA GLN A 550 2.80 -34.73 26.36
C GLN A 550 4.25 -34.43 25.97
N SER A 551 4.80 -35.10 24.97
CA SER A 551 6.16 -34.88 24.50
C SER A 551 6.30 -33.44 23.95
N LYS A 552 7.55 -32.94 23.90
CA LYS A 552 7.85 -31.64 23.34
C LYS A 552 7.43 -31.53 21.88
N LEU A 553 7.58 -32.61 21.13
CA LEU A 553 7.17 -32.69 19.72
C LEU A 553 5.66 -32.51 19.58
N VAL A 554 4.88 -33.23 20.36
CA VAL A 554 3.41 -33.18 20.30
C VAL A 554 2.87 -31.81 20.71
N LYS A 555 3.48 -31.16 21.72
CA LYS A 555 3.16 -29.77 22.08
C LYS A 555 3.41 -28.80 20.91
N GLN A 556 4.54 -28.92 20.22
CA GLN A 556 4.85 -28.10 19.05
C GLN A 556 3.86 -28.36 17.90
N GLN A 557 3.51 -29.62 17.63
CA GLN A 557 2.51 -29.97 16.62
C GLN A 557 1.14 -29.40 16.96
N LYS A 558 0.73 -29.47 18.23
CA LYS A 558 -0.53 -28.89 18.70
C LYS A 558 -0.55 -27.36 18.53
N GLU A 559 0.49 -26.65 18.95
CA GLU A 559 0.59 -25.20 18.79
C GLU A 559 0.54 -24.80 17.31
N PHE A 560 1.22 -25.55 16.46
CA PHE A 560 1.16 -25.35 15.02
C PHE A 560 -0.25 -25.56 14.47
N ALA A 561 -0.90 -26.69 14.79
CA ALA A 561 -2.25 -27.02 14.35
C ALA A 561 -3.28 -25.98 14.86
N TYR A 562 -3.18 -25.58 16.12
CA TYR A 562 -4.03 -24.57 16.72
C TYR A 562 -3.94 -23.23 15.96
N GLY A 563 -2.72 -22.71 15.80
CA GLY A 563 -2.51 -21.47 15.03
C GLY A 563 -2.89 -21.60 13.55
N PHE A 564 -2.75 -22.81 12.96
CA PHE A 564 -3.15 -23.08 11.58
C PHE A 564 -4.66 -22.93 11.43
N PHE A 565 -5.47 -23.62 12.20
CA PHE A 565 -6.93 -23.59 12.09
C PHE A 565 -7.54 -22.29 12.59
N GLN A 566 -6.97 -21.66 13.63
CA GLN A 566 -7.40 -20.32 14.05
C GLN A 566 -7.25 -19.28 12.92
N SER A 567 -6.21 -19.39 12.10
CA SER A 567 -6.04 -18.48 10.95
C SER A 567 -7.19 -18.60 9.96
N GLY A 568 -7.87 -19.72 9.87
CA GLY A 568 -9.07 -19.96 9.09
C GLY A 568 -10.39 -19.65 9.82
N GLY A 569 -10.36 -19.20 11.07
CA GLY A 569 -11.58 -18.86 11.84
C GLY A 569 -12.25 -20.05 12.52
N PHE A 570 -11.62 -21.23 12.52
CA PHE A 570 -12.15 -22.41 13.21
C PHE A 570 -11.96 -22.30 14.72
N GLN A 571 -12.94 -22.81 15.46
CA GLN A 571 -12.81 -23.03 16.90
C GLN A 571 -12.09 -24.37 17.14
N CYS A 572 -11.04 -24.36 17.95
CA CYS A 572 -10.27 -25.57 18.25
C CYS A 572 -10.59 -26.09 19.64
N GLU A 573 -11.10 -27.31 19.72
CA GLU A 573 -11.30 -28.03 20.96
C GLU A 573 -10.12 -28.99 21.19
N ILE A 574 -9.47 -28.88 22.36
CA ILE A 574 -8.28 -29.66 22.67
C ILE A 574 -8.69 -30.88 23.48
N PHE A 575 -8.25 -32.02 23.06
CA PHE A 575 -8.42 -33.27 23.74
C PHE A 575 -7.08 -33.82 24.25
N SER A 576 -6.90 -33.84 25.56
CA SER A 576 -5.68 -34.33 26.23
C SER A 576 -5.59 -35.86 26.31
N PRO A 577 -4.40 -36.43 26.47
CA PRO A 577 -4.04 -37.71 25.96
C PRO A 577 -4.96 -38.85 26.41
N LEU A 578 -5.38 -39.61 25.42
CA LEU A 578 -6.13 -40.82 25.59
C LEU A 578 -5.18 -42.02 25.65
N TYR A 579 -5.31 -42.78 26.71
CA TYR A 579 -4.57 -44.01 26.87
C TYR A 579 -5.40 -45.24 26.48
N HIS A 580 -6.73 -45.05 26.16
CA HIS A 580 -7.62 -46.15 25.82
C HIS A 580 -8.59 -45.80 24.66
N ASP A 581 -8.84 -46.73 23.76
CA ASP A 581 -9.74 -46.59 22.61
C ASP A 581 -11.19 -46.23 23.00
N LEU A 582 -11.66 -46.72 24.16
CA LEU A 582 -13.01 -46.42 24.67
C LEU A 582 -13.19 -44.93 25.03
N ASP A 583 -12.17 -44.33 25.61
CA ASP A 583 -12.21 -42.90 26.02
C ASP A 583 -12.27 -41.96 24.79
N THR A 584 -11.59 -42.36 23.70
CA THR A 584 -11.62 -41.65 22.42
C THR A 584 -13.01 -41.65 21.80
N ILE A 585 -13.67 -42.84 21.79
CA ILE A 585 -15.02 -42.98 21.26
C ILE A 585 -16.04 -42.14 22.05
N GLU A 586 -15.93 -42.20 23.39
CA GLU A 586 -16.83 -41.44 24.24
C GLU A 586 -16.65 -39.93 24.06
N TRP A 587 -15.42 -39.45 23.89
CA TRP A 587 -15.13 -38.07 23.64
C TRP A 587 -15.64 -37.62 22.26
N LEU A 588 -15.37 -38.36 21.17
CA LEU A 588 -15.88 -38.07 19.83
C LEU A 588 -17.42 -37.97 19.79
N LYS A 589 -18.12 -38.77 20.59
CA LYS A 589 -19.56 -38.71 20.73
C LYS A 589 -20.04 -37.48 21.50
N LYS A 590 -19.29 -37.04 22.52
CA LYS A 590 -19.63 -35.85 23.35
C LYS A 590 -19.27 -34.55 22.68
N HIS A 591 -18.26 -34.56 21.80
CA HIS A 591 -17.70 -33.35 21.12
C HIS A 591 -17.65 -33.58 19.61
N PRO A 592 -18.80 -33.58 18.91
CA PRO A 592 -18.83 -33.71 17.45
C PRO A 592 -18.17 -32.49 16.80
N CYS A 593 -17.04 -32.68 16.14
CA CYS A 593 -16.31 -31.66 15.43
C CYS A 593 -16.41 -31.87 13.91
N HIS A 594 -16.30 -30.77 13.14
CA HIS A 594 -16.36 -30.82 11.68
C HIS A 594 -15.17 -31.52 11.05
N ALA A 595 -14.01 -31.49 11.72
CA ALA A 595 -12.82 -32.26 11.37
C ALA A 595 -11.94 -32.47 12.59
N TYR A 596 -10.97 -33.36 12.48
CA TYR A 596 -10.04 -33.67 13.56
C TYR A 596 -8.60 -33.53 13.10
N VAL A 597 -7.70 -33.11 14.00
CA VAL A 597 -6.26 -33.10 13.78
C VAL A 597 -5.57 -33.95 14.83
N VAL A 598 -4.75 -34.92 14.38
CA VAL A 598 -4.02 -35.83 15.23
C VAL A 598 -2.59 -35.32 15.39
N CYS A 599 -2.16 -35.13 16.65
CA CYS A 599 -0.82 -34.75 17.05
C CYS A 599 -0.18 -35.83 17.89
N GLY A 600 0.92 -36.43 17.43
CA GLY A 600 1.57 -37.57 18.08
C GLY A 600 2.89 -37.97 17.43
N GLU A 601 3.57 -38.94 18.08
CA GLU A 601 4.71 -39.60 17.45
C GLU A 601 4.23 -40.50 16.29
N PRO A 602 5.07 -40.75 15.26
CA PRO A 602 4.64 -41.43 14.02
C PRO A 602 3.90 -42.76 14.22
N GLU A 603 4.33 -43.61 15.17
CA GLU A 603 3.67 -44.87 15.47
C GLU A 603 2.29 -44.64 16.13
N GLN A 604 2.21 -43.75 17.12
CA GLN A 604 0.96 -43.42 17.79
C GLN A 604 -0.07 -42.85 16.82
N VAL A 605 0.38 -41.97 15.89
CA VAL A 605 -0.46 -41.41 14.84
C VAL A 605 -1.02 -42.51 13.93
N LYS A 606 -0.18 -43.49 13.54
CA LYS A 606 -0.59 -44.57 12.68
C LYS A 606 -1.67 -45.45 13.37
N ASP A 607 -1.50 -45.77 14.64
CA ASP A 607 -2.45 -46.56 15.43
C ASP A 607 -3.79 -45.79 15.59
N MET A 608 -3.73 -44.49 15.92
CA MET A 608 -4.92 -43.67 16.03
C MET A 608 -5.67 -43.55 14.70
N LEU A 609 -4.97 -43.36 13.57
CA LEU A 609 -5.60 -43.33 12.24
C LEU A 609 -6.24 -44.70 11.88
N ALA A 610 -5.60 -45.80 12.21
CA ALA A 610 -6.17 -47.14 12.01
C ALA A 610 -7.45 -47.31 12.85
N PHE A 611 -7.44 -46.83 14.09
CA PHE A 611 -8.61 -46.80 14.98
C PHE A 611 -9.74 -45.93 14.43
N LEU A 612 -9.48 -44.66 14.10
CA LEU A 612 -10.46 -43.74 13.53
C LEU A 612 -11.06 -44.24 12.20
N ASN A 613 -10.26 -44.92 11.38
CA ASN A 613 -10.73 -45.54 10.14
C ASN A 613 -11.61 -46.81 10.37
N LYS A 614 -11.42 -47.54 11.46
CA LYS A 614 -12.29 -48.68 11.85
C LYS A 614 -13.60 -48.19 12.45
N TYR A 615 -13.58 -47.05 13.16
CA TYR A 615 -14.76 -46.46 13.81
C TYR A 615 -15.78 -45.85 12.82
N LYS A 616 -15.50 -45.88 11.53
CA LYS A 616 -16.35 -45.33 10.46
C LYS A 616 -17.77 -45.92 10.44
N GLN A 617 -18.69 -45.31 11.18
CA GLN A 617 -20.11 -45.18 10.75
C GLN A 617 -20.35 -43.93 9.90
N GLU A 618 -19.46 -42.94 9.98
CA GLU A 618 -19.49 -41.67 9.24
C GLU A 618 -18.11 -41.34 8.65
N LYS A 619 -18.09 -40.61 7.52
CA LYS A 619 -16.83 -40.15 6.90
C LYS A 619 -16.23 -39.04 7.78
N LEU A 620 -15.10 -39.29 8.44
CA LEU A 620 -14.35 -38.30 9.20
C LEU A 620 -13.30 -37.60 8.32
N TYR A 621 -13.15 -36.31 8.48
CA TYR A 621 -12.04 -35.54 7.86
C TYR A 621 -10.89 -35.42 8.88
N VAL A 622 -9.79 -36.10 8.63
CA VAL A 622 -8.69 -36.17 9.59
C VAL A 622 -7.40 -35.58 9.04
N TYR A 623 -6.90 -34.59 9.75
CA TYR A 623 -5.60 -33.96 9.51
C TYR A 623 -4.51 -34.62 10.38
N VAL A 624 -3.28 -34.56 9.88
CA VAL A 624 -2.06 -34.94 10.65
C VAL A 624 -1.00 -33.84 10.47
N VAL A 625 -0.29 -33.53 11.53
CA VAL A 625 0.87 -32.63 11.47
C VAL A 625 2.12 -33.46 11.20
N ALA A 626 2.58 -33.45 9.95
CA ALA A 626 3.76 -34.23 9.53
C ALA A 626 4.48 -33.56 8.35
N LYS A 627 5.75 -33.93 8.13
CA LYS A 627 6.56 -33.43 7.00
C LYS A 627 6.23 -34.10 5.66
N SER A 628 5.72 -35.31 5.68
CA SER A 628 5.39 -36.11 4.49
C SER A 628 4.01 -36.77 4.64
N GLU A 629 3.49 -37.31 3.55
CA GLU A 629 2.20 -37.98 3.54
C GLU A 629 2.16 -39.14 4.58
N VAL A 630 1.01 -39.29 5.24
CA VAL A 630 0.75 -40.31 6.26
C VAL A 630 -0.44 -41.15 5.81
N ALA A 631 -0.24 -42.46 5.68
CA ALA A 631 -1.30 -43.36 5.25
C ALA A 631 -2.46 -43.38 6.25
N GLY A 632 -3.68 -43.19 5.74
CA GLY A 632 -4.91 -43.13 6.55
C GLY A 632 -5.34 -41.72 6.99
N ALA A 633 -4.50 -40.71 6.85
CA ALA A 633 -4.91 -39.31 7.01
C ALA A 633 -5.65 -38.82 5.77
N THR A 634 -6.64 -37.94 5.96
CA THR A 634 -7.29 -37.28 4.83
C THR A 634 -6.36 -36.22 4.25
N LYS A 635 -5.61 -35.49 5.10
CA LYS A 635 -4.66 -34.45 4.70
C LYS A 635 -3.54 -34.28 5.71
N VAL A 636 -2.35 -34.01 5.20
CA VAL A 636 -1.20 -33.63 6.04
C VAL A 636 -1.03 -32.12 6.00
N ILE A 637 -0.75 -31.51 7.15
CA ILE A 637 -0.46 -30.09 7.29
C ILE A 637 0.96 -29.87 7.83
N ASN A 638 1.65 -28.89 7.24
CA ASN A 638 2.98 -28.44 7.63
C ASN A 638 3.21 -26.99 7.15
N GLU A 639 4.39 -26.47 7.38
CA GLU A 639 4.76 -25.08 7.03
C GLU A 639 4.71 -24.77 5.53
N ASN A 640 4.80 -25.78 4.66
CA ASN A 640 4.81 -25.60 3.20
C ASN A 640 3.42 -25.76 2.56
N VAL A 641 2.41 -26.09 3.35
CA VAL A 641 1.06 -26.34 2.83
C VAL A 641 0.24 -25.05 2.86
N SER A 642 -0.45 -24.76 1.75
CA SER A 642 -1.38 -23.63 1.69
C SER A 642 -2.57 -23.85 2.65
N ALA A 643 -2.65 -23.02 3.70
CA ALA A 643 -3.74 -23.04 4.66
C ALA A 643 -5.09 -22.74 3.96
N ILE A 644 -5.12 -21.75 3.07
CA ILE A 644 -6.33 -21.38 2.32
C ILE A 644 -6.86 -22.56 1.49
N ASN A 645 -5.98 -23.29 0.81
CA ASN A 645 -6.40 -24.46 0.04
C ASN A 645 -6.96 -25.57 0.95
N CYS A 646 -6.32 -25.81 2.09
CA CYS A 646 -6.81 -26.79 3.07
C CYS A 646 -8.20 -26.42 3.60
N PHE A 647 -8.40 -25.16 3.97
CA PHE A 647 -9.68 -24.70 4.49
C PHE A 647 -10.78 -24.74 3.44
N THR A 648 -10.48 -24.34 2.20
CA THR A 648 -11.44 -24.40 1.10
C THR A 648 -11.87 -25.83 0.78
N GLN A 649 -10.91 -26.78 0.82
CA GLN A 649 -11.21 -28.19 0.63
C GLN A 649 -12.07 -28.74 1.77
N LEU A 650 -11.77 -28.38 3.03
CA LEU A 650 -12.57 -28.79 4.18
C LEU A 650 -14.00 -28.24 4.10
N VAL A 651 -14.16 -26.95 3.83
CA VAL A 651 -15.50 -26.34 3.69
C VAL A 651 -16.33 -27.04 2.60
N ARG A 652 -15.75 -27.28 1.43
CA ARG A 652 -16.44 -28.05 0.36
C ARG A 652 -16.81 -29.45 0.79
N TRP A 653 -15.94 -30.12 1.52
CA TRP A 653 -16.21 -31.47 2.02
C TRP A 653 -17.37 -31.45 3.03
N ILE A 654 -17.42 -30.46 3.95
CA ILE A 654 -18.50 -30.30 4.91
C ILE A 654 -19.82 -30.04 4.18
N GLU A 655 -19.85 -29.11 3.21
CA GLU A 655 -21.02 -28.77 2.41
C GLU A 655 -21.61 -30.01 1.71
N VAL A 656 -20.78 -30.88 1.15
CA VAL A 656 -21.20 -32.12 0.47
C VAL A 656 -21.71 -33.18 1.44
N ASN A 657 -21.15 -33.28 2.67
CA ASN A 657 -21.48 -34.36 3.60
C ASN A 657 -22.49 -33.96 4.69
N GLN A 658 -22.85 -32.66 4.83
CA GLN A 658 -23.96 -32.21 5.70
C GLN A 658 -25.34 -32.33 5.03
N HIS A 659 -25.41 -32.59 3.74
CA HIS A 659 -26.65 -32.81 3.01
C HIS A 659 -26.99 -34.30 2.82
N VAL A 660 -26.32 -35.19 3.52
CA VAL A 660 -26.60 -36.61 3.65
C VAL A 660 -26.91 -36.90 5.13
#